data_dcc889a187f66a0769279513aa2acb87
#
_entry.id   dcc889a187f66a0769279513aa2acb87
#
_cell.length_a   1.000
_cell.length_b   1.000
_cell.length_c   1.000
_cell.angle_alpha   90.00
_cell.angle_beta   90.00
_cell.angle_gamma   90.00
#
_symmetry.space_group_name_H-M   'P 1'
#
loop_
_entity.id
_entity.type
_entity.pdbx_description
1 polymer ?
#
loop_
_entity_poly.entity_id
_entity_poly.type
_entity_poly.pdbx_seq_one_letter_code
_entity_poly.pdbx_strand_id
1 'polypeptide(L)'
;MERDRLLTGAHHDPHAVLGAHTAPGGVVIRVLRPAARAVTVVAAGVRTALKDTGDGLFEVVLPLPEPPRYRLLIAPAAGGPPRETEDPYRFLPALGDLDLHLIAEGRHERLWEALGARVMTHQGVRGTRFTVWAPHARGVRVAGDFNDWDGTGHPLRSLGASGVWELFVPGVRAGARYKFDICRPDGSHTLRADPMARRTECPPANASVVHESRYRWGDERWMARRAGHAAPSAPMSVYELHLGSWRPGLNARELAEQLPAYVRDLGFTHVELMPPAEHPYGPSWGYQVTGFYAPTARLGSPDDFKHLVDALHRAGIGVLMDWVPAHFPKDDWALACFDGAPCYEHPDPARAEHPDWGTLEFDYGRREVRNFLVANALYWCEEYHLDGLRVDAVASMLYLDYSRAEGEWTPNEHGGRENPDAVAFLQEMNAAVYRRCPGVVTIAEESTAWDGVTRSTDRIGESGFGGLGFGFKWNMGWMHDSLVYLSRDPVHRAYHHHEITFSMVYAYAENYVLPISHDEVVHGKRALVNKMPGDWWQRRANHRAYLGFMWAHPGKQLLFMGQEFAQGAEWSEAEGPQWWTLEPGYAAAGDHGGVRDLVRELNTVYRATPALWERDTEPSGFAWIEAGAAVDNVVAHLRFAADGSPLISVSNFSAVVREGYRLGVPGHIPAWSEVLNTDERRYGGGGVVNSEPVKAEALPWHGRDSSIALTLPPLATLWLRPTS
;
A
#
# COMPACT_ATOMS: atom_id res chain seq x y z
N MET A 1 7.82 -2.00 -48.32
CA MET A 1 6.75 -1.75 -47.33
C MET A 1 6.88 -2.65 -46.06
N GLU A 2 6.82 -3.99 -46.17
CA GLU A 2 6.95 -4.85 -44.96
C GLU A 2 8.36 -4.79 -44.37
N ARG A 3 9.40 -4.88 -45.21
CA ARG A 3 10.79 -4.74 -44.77
C ARG A 3 11.04 -3.40 -44.02
N ASP A 4 10.56 -2.29 -44.57
CA ASP A 4 10.77 -0.97 -43.97
C ASP A 4 10.06 -0.88 -42.62
N ARG A 5 8.85 -1.46 -42.50
CA ARG A 5 8.13 -1.52 -41.21
C ARG A 5 8.86 -2.36 -40.17
N LEU A 6 9.47 -3.48 -40.58
CA LEU A 6 10.30 -4.29 -39.67
C LEU A 6 11.52 -3.50 -39.17
N LEU A 7 12.24 -2.85 -40.10
CA LEU A 7 13.45 -2.10 -39.78
C LEU A 7 13.15 -0.86 -38.92
N THR A 8 12.03 -0.19 -39.16
CA THR A 8 11.58 0.95 -38.38
C THR A 8 10.84 0.54 -37.09
N GLY A 9 10.65 -0.76 -36.83
CA GLY A 9 9.95 -1.23 -35.65
C GLY A 9 8.43 -0.99 -35.62
N ALA A 10 7.83 -0.68 -36.78
CA ALA A 10 6.41 -0.38 -36.93
C ALA A 10 5.60 -1.54 -37.51
N HIS A 11 6.09 -2.77 -37.45
CA HIS A 11 5.41 -3.95 -37.96
C HIS A 11 4.52 -4.60 -36.91
N HIS A 12 3.22 -4.75 -37.20
CA HIS A 12 2.24 -5.31 -36.26
C HIS A 12 2.42 -6.83 -36.06
N ASP A 13 2.82 -7.57 -37.09
CA ASP A 13 3.04 -9.02 -36.99
C ASP A 13 4.39 -9.42 -37.60
N PRO A 14 5.49 -9.24 -36.88
CA PRO A 14 6.81 -9.67 -37.33
C PRO A 14 6.90 -11.18 -37.65
N HIS A 15 6.07 -12.00 -36.99
CA HIS A 15 6.04 -13.45 -37.20
C HIS A 15 5.49 -13.83 -38.57
N ALA A 16 4.72 -12.96 -39.26
CA ALA A 16 4.28 -13.19 -40.64
C ALA A 16 5.43 -13.09 -41.65
N VAL A 17 6.55 -12.45 -41.26
CA VAL A 17 7.70 -12.22 -42.13
C VAL A 17 8.93 -12.98 -41.68
N LEU A 18 9.26 -12.88 -40.37
CA LEU A 18 10.40 -13.54 -39.74
C LEU A 18 10.05 -14.97 -39.36
N GLY A 19 11.08 -15.84 -39.22
CA GLY A 19 10.89 -17.25 -38.96
C GLY A 19 10.81 -18.07 -40.25
N ALA A 20 10.21 -19.26 -40.17
CA ALA A 20 10.12 -20.21 -41.29
C ALA A 20 8.71 -20.23 -41.91
N HIS A 21 8.62 -20.01 -43.23
CA HIS A 21 7.36 -19.94 -43.94
C HIS A 21 7.40 -20.78 -45.22
N THR A 22 6.28 -21.39 -45.59
CA THR A 22 6.13 -22.06 -46.87
C THR A 22 6.19 -21.04 -48.01
N ALA A 23 7.00 -21.32 -49.03
CA ALA A 23 7.23 -20.46 -50.16
C ALA A 23 7.41 -21.28 -51.47
N PRO A 24 7.32 -20.65 -52.65
CA PRO A 24 7.69 -21.33 -53.89
C PRO A 24 9.12 -21.85 -53.82
N GLY A 25 9.28 -23.15 -54.05
CA GLY A 25 10.58 -23.83 -53.95
C GLY A 25 10.95 -24.42 -52.60
N GLY A 26 10.06 -24.34 -51.56
CA GLY A 26 10.27 -24.97 -50.28
C GLY A 26 9.90 -24.10 -49.10
N VAL A 27 10.77 -24.03 -48.10
CA VAL A 27 10.59 -23.23 -46.88
C VAL A 27 11.59 -22.08 -46.87
N VAL A 28 11.11 -20.83 -46.81
CA VAL A 28 11.95 -19.67 -46.61
C VAL A 28 12.12 -19.42 -45.09
N ILE A 29 13.37 -19.19 -44.65
CA ILE A 29 13.66 -18.76 -43.26
C ILE A 29 14.27 -17.37 -43.34
N ARG A 30 13.65 -16.40 -42.62
CA ARG A 30 14.09 -15.02 -42.52
C ARG A 30 14.45 -14.67 -41.08
N VAL A 31 15.60 -14.03 -40.88
CA VAL A 31 16.14 -13.69 -39.57
C VAL A 31 16.64 -12.26 -39.59
N LEU A 32 16.12 -11.42 -38.67
CA LEU A 32 16.57 -10.04 -38.50
C LEU A 32 17.60 -9.97 -37.37
N ARG A 33 18.87 -9.73 -37.70
CA ARG A 33 19.99 -9.61 -36.74
C ARG A 33 21.00 -8.57 -37.20
N PRO A 34 20.77 -7.26 -36.96
CA PRO A 34 21.64 -6.19 -37.46
C PRO A 34 23.09 -6.32 -36.97
N ALA A 35 23.30 -6.82 -35.74
CA ALA A 35 24.62 -7.02 -35.14
C ALA A 35 25.31 -8.35 -35.55
N ALA A 36 24.76 -9.10 -36.52
CA ALA A 36 25.36 -10.35 -36.99
C ALA A 36 26.20 -10.14 -38.26
N ARG A 37 27.38 -10.74 -38.31
CA ARG A 37 28.20 -10.85 -39.52
C ARG A 37 27.70 -11.97 -40.44
N ALA A 38 27.18 -13.05 -39.83
CA ALA A 38 26.65 -14.19 -40.55
C ALA A 38 25.65 -14.95 -39.67
N VAL A 39 24.66 -15.52 -40.31
CA VAL A 39 23.64 -16.38 -39.68
C VAL A 39 23.60 -17.71 -40.43
N THR A 40 23.55 -18.82 -39.68
CA THR A 40 23.43 -20.17 -40.21
C THR A 40 22.25 -20.86 -39.56
N VAL A 41 21.39 -21.48 -40.35
CA VAL A 41 20.32 -22.37 -39.88
C VAL A 41 20.90 -23.76 -39.64
N VAL A 42 20.53 -24.36 -38.51
CA VAL A 42 20.82 -25.75 -38.16
C VAL A 42 19.50 -26.52 -38.06
N ALA A 43 19.18 -27.32 -39.07
CA ALA A 43 17.96 -28.12 -39.13
C ALA A 43 18.31 -29.59 -39.41
N ALA A 44 17.78 -30.52 -38.61
CA ALA A 44 18.08 -31.99 -38.68
C ALA A 44 19.58 -32.30 -38.79
N GLY A 45 20.45 -31.54 -38.13
CA GLY A 45 21.91 -31.71 -38.15
C GLY A 45 22.61 -31.08 -39.40
N VAL A 46 21.86 -30.56 -40.37
CA VAL A 46 22.41 -29.87 -41.57
C VAL A 46 22.57 -28.37 -41.24
N ARG A 47 23.72 -27.82 -41.62
CA ARG A 47 24.05 -26.39 -41.48
C ARG A 47 23.91 -25.70 -42.85
N THR A 48 23.06 -24.68 -42.95
CA THR A 48 22.88 -23.88 -44.14
C THR A 48 23.05 -22.41 -43.82
N ALA A 49 24.01 -21.75 -44.52
CA ALA A 49 24.22 -20.31 -44.34
C ALA A 49 23.08 -19.50 -44.96
N LEU A 50 22.65 -18.46 -44.28
CA LEU A 50 21.69 -17.50 -44.80
C LEU A 50 22.44 -16.42 -45.60
N LYS A 51 21.80 -15.96 -46.66
CA LYS A 51 22.27 -14.82 -47.45
C LYS A 51 21.88 -13.53 -46.76
N ASP A 52 22.83 -12.61 -46.56
CA ASP A 52 22.55 -11.25 -46.14
C ASP A 52 21.87 -10.49 -47.29
N THR A 53 20.70 -9.97 -47.02
CA THR A 53 19.90 -9.17 -47.96
C THR A 53 19.99 -7.66 -47.70
N GLY A 54 20.84 -7.27 -46.75
CA GLY A 54 21.08 -5.90 -46.26
C GLY A 54 20.32 -5.58 -44.97
N ASP A 55 20.75 -4.55 -44.29
CA ASP A 55 20.17 -4.04 -43.01
C ASP A 55 20.04 -5.09 -41.90
N GLY A 56 20.90 -6.14 -41.93
CA GLY A 56 20.87 -7.23 -40.97
C GLY A 56 19.72 -8.24 -41.17
N LEU A 57 19.06 -8.22 -42.33
CA LEU A 57 18.08 -9.22 -42.69
C LEU A 57 18.75 -10.36 -43.49
N PHE A 58 18.67 -11.56 -42.99
CA PHE A 58 19.23 -12.79 -43.53
C PHE A 58 18.12 -13.70 -44.04
N GLU A 59 18.31 -14.36 -45.18
CA GLU A 59 17.30 -15.24 -45.79
C GLU A 59 17.94 -16.49 -46.39
N VAL A 60 17.20 -17.60 -46.32
CA VAL A 60 17.53 -18.84 -47.06
C VAL A 60 16.24 -19.57 -47.46
N VAL A 61 16.24 -20.21 -48.61
CA VAL A 61 15.18 -21.15 -49.02
C VAL A 61 15.72 -22.57 -48.91
N LEU A 62 15.05 -23.37 -48.08
CA LEU A 62 15.36 -24.79 -47.90
C LEU A 62 14.41 -25.65 -48.74
N PRO A 63 14.89 -26.69 -49.48
CA PRO A 63 14.03 -27.55 -50.26
C PRO A 63 13.27 -28.57 -49.39
N LEU A 64 12.41 -28.03 -48.53
CA LEU A 64 11.61 -28.81 -47.55
C LEU A 64 10.12 -28.57 -47.81
N PRO A 65 9.24 -29.57 -47.62
CA PRO A 65 7.80 -29.40 -47.86
C PRO A 65 7.10 -28.58 -46.75
N GLU A 66 7.66 -28.61 -45.52
CA GLU A 66 7.08 -27.97 -44.33
C GLU A 66 8.17 -27.31 -43.48
N PRO A 67 7.83 -26.24 -42.69
CA PRO A 67 8.75 -25.59 -41.75
C PRO A 67 9.39 -26.58 -40.79
N PRO A 68 10.74 -26.72 -40.79
CA PRO A 68 11.42 -27.63 -39.87
C PRO A 68 11.53 -27.07 -38.48
N ARG A 69 11.81 -27.93 -37.50
CA ARG A 69 12.41 -27.49 -36.23
C ARG A 69 13.88 -27.16 -36.49
N TYR A 70 14.29 -25.93 -36.17
CA TYR A 70 15.66 -25.45 -36.41
C TYR A 70 16.19 -24.58 -35.28
N ARG A 71 17.49 -24.36 -35.29
CA ARG A 71 18.21 -23.39 -34.48
C ARG A 71 19.02 -22.45 -35.36
N LEU A 72 19.43 -21.34 -34.80
CA LEU A 72 20.28 -20.35 -35.43
C LEU A 72 21.67 -20.38 -34.84
N LEU A 73 22.70 -20.38 -35.67
CA LEU A 73 24.07 -20.13 -35.25
C LEU A 73 24.43 -18.73 -35.76
N ILE A 74 24.61 -17.79 -34.83
CA ILE A 74 24.78 -16.37 -35.11
C ILE A 74 26.25 -15.97 -34.84
N ALA A 75 26.96 -15.52 -35.87
CA ALA A 75 28.31 -14.98 -35.77
C ALA A 75 28.23 -13.46 -35.56
N PRO A 76 28.68 -12.90 -34.40
CA PRO A 76 28.60 -11.47 -34.13
C PRO A 76 29.48 -10.64 -35.08
N ALA A 77 29.02 -9.45 -35.47
CA ALA A 77 29.83 -8.50 -36.26
C ALA A 77 31.07 -8.00 -35.50
N ALA A 78 30.97 -7.82 -34.20
CA ALA A 78 32.05 -7.42 -33.33
C ALA A 78 33.15 -8.49 -33.11
N GLY A 79 32.98 -9.68 -33.74
CA GLY A 79 33.86 -10.82 -33.57
C GLY A 79 33.50 -11.71 -32.38
N GLY A 80 34.24 -12.82 -32.22
CA GLY A 80 33.95 -13.80 -31.17
C GLY A 80 33.35 -15.09 -31.73
N PRO A 81 33.12 -16.12 -30.88
CA PRO A 81 32.60 -17.41 -31.30
C PRO A 81 31.10 -17.29 -31.68
N PRO A 82 30.65 -18.01 -32.69
CA PRO A 82 29.23 -18.08 -33.04
C PRO A 82 28.40 -18.63 -31.87
N ARG A 83 27.23 -18.04 -31.65
CA ARG A 83 26.28 -18.46 -30.60
C ARG A 83 25.13 -19.22 -31.21
N GLU A 84 24.82 -20.39 -30.67
CA GLU A 84 23.64 -21.18 -31.05
C GLU A 84 22.44 -20.77 -30.20
N THR A 85 21.31 -20.49 -30.84
CA THR A 85 20.05 -20.09 -30.18
C THR A 85 18.84 -20.64 -30.95
N GLU A 86 17.72 -20.77 -30.24
CA GLU A 86 16.42 -20.97 -30.90
C GLU A 86 15.97 -19.64 -31.54
N ASP A 87 15.20 -19.69 -32.64
CA ASP A 87 14.61 -18.50 -33.25
C ASP A 87 13.33 -18.09 -32.50
N PRO A 88 13.21 -16.86 -31.97
CA PRO A 88 11.97 -16.38 -31.32
C PRO A 88 10.74 -16.47 -32.22
N TYR A 89 10.93 -16.29 -33.54
CA TYR A 89 9.83 -16.16 -34.53
C TYR A 89 9.26 -17.51 -35.00
N ARG A 90 9.78 -18.65 -34.52
CA ARG A 90 9.21 -19.96 -34.77
C ARG A 90 8.11 -20.36 -33.77
N PHE A 91 7.91 -19.58 -32.71
CA PHE A 91 6.96 -19.91 -31.65
C PHE A 91 5.58 -19.31 -31.90
N LEU A 92 4.53 -20.10 -31.64
CA LEU A 92 3.15 -19.63 -31.63
C LEU A 92 2.92 -18.66 -30.47
N PRO A 93 1.81 -17.90 -30.45
CA PRO A 93 1.44 -17.09 -29.28
C PRO A 93 1.40 -17.95 -28.01
N ALA A 94 1.96 -17.40 -26.94
CA ALA A 94 1.96 -18.07 -25.63
C ALA A 94 0.81 -17.57 -24.73
N LEU A 95 0.25 -16.40 -25.03
CA LEU A 95 -0.95 -15.90 -24.39
C LEU A 95 -2.19 -16.47 -25.08
N GLY A 96 -3.14 -17.00 -24.29
CA GLY A 96 -4.35 -17.63 -24.83
C GLY A 96 -5.49 -16.64 -25.13
N ASP A 97 -6.47 -17.11 -25.89
CA ASP A 97 -7.64 -16.31 -26.28
C ASP A 97 -8.46 -15.86 -25.07
N LEU A 98 -8.52 -16.68 -24.00
CA LEU A 98 -9.23 -16.32 -22.76
C LEU A 98 -8.57 -15.12 -22.08
N ASP A 99 -7.23 -15.13 -21.98
CA ASP A 99 -6.51 -14.01 -21.36
C ASP A 99 -6.75 -12.71 -22.16
N LEU A 100 -6.66 -12.79 -23.51
CA LEU A 100 -6.90 -11.65 -24.38
C LEU A 100 -8.34 -11.10 -24.27
N HIS A 101 -9.31 -12.00 -24.19
CA HIS A 101 -10.71 -11.63 -23.97
C HIS A 101 -10.90 -10.91 -22.63
N LEU A 102 -10.37 -11.47 -21.54
CA LEU A 102 -10.48 -10.87 -20.19
C LEU A 102 -9.75 -9.52 -20.11
N ILE A 103 -8.59 -9.39 -20.76
CA ILE A 103 -7.87 -8.10 -20.83
C ILE A 103 -8.70 -7.06 -21.58
N ALA A 104 -9.25 -7.41 -22.75
CA ALA A 104 -10.07 -6.51 -23.56
C ALA A 104 -11.37 -6.08 -22.86
N GLU A 105 -11.92 -6.92 -21.97
CA GLU A 105 -13.07 -6.58 -21.12
C GLU A 105 -12.68 -5.81 -19.84
N GLY A 106 -11.39 -5.70 -19.53
CA GLY A 106 -10.92 -5.11 -18.28
C GLY A 106 -11.28 -5.93 -17.03
N ARG A 107 -11.23 -7.26 -17.12
CA ARG A 107 -11.69 -8.19 -16.07
C ARG A 107 -10.68 -9.28 -15.69
N HIS A 108 -9.43 -9.13 -16.10
CA HIS A 108 -8.40 -10.11 -15.82
C HIS A 108 -7.86 -9.96 -14.38
N GLU A 109 -8.49 -10.60 -13.40
CA GLU A 109 -8.14 -10.47 -11.97
C GLU A 109 -6.70 -10.88 -11.63
N ARG A 110 -6.07 -11.74 -12.45
CA ARG A 110 -4.65 -12.12 -12.32
C ARG A 110 -3.82 -11.58 -13.48
N LEU A 111 -3.97 -10.30 -13.77
CA LEU A 111 -3.33 -9.65 -14.91
C LEU A 111 -1.81 -9.84 -14.93
N TRP A 112 -1.16 -9.93 -13.74
CA TRP A 112 0.27 -10.21 -13.59
C TRP A 112 0.71 -11.59 -14.08
N GLU A 113 -0.22 -12.52 -14.32
CA GLU A 113 0.10 -13.80 -14.96
C GLU A 113 0.08 -13.71 -16.49
N ALA A 114 -0.67 -12.77 -17.03
CA ALA A 114 -0.83 -12.54 -18.46
C ALA A 114 0.17 -11.52 -19.02
N LEU A 115 0.35 -10.37 -18.36
CA LEU A 115 1.25 -9.31 -18.81
C LEU A 115 2.59 -9.34 -18.06
N GLY A 116 3.58 -8.62 -18.61
CA GLY A 116 4.95 -8.54 -18.09
C GLY A 116 5.87 -9.66 -18.59
N ALA A 117 7.07 -9.73 -18.01
CA ALA A 117 8.04 -10.76 -18.31
C ALA A 117 7.81 -12.02 -17.46
N ARG A 118 7.57 -13.16 -18.11
CA ARG A 118 7.32 -14.43 -17.44
C ARG A 118 8.26 -15.54 -17.92
N VAL A 119 9.09 -16.09 -17.02
CA VAL A 119 9.90 -17.27 -17.32
C VAL A 119 8.97 -18.48 -17.44
N MET A 120 9.07 -19.19 -18.56
CA MET A 120 8.24 -20.37 -18.84
C MET A 120 8.91 -21.36 -19.77
N THR A 121 8.35 -22.55 -19.88
CA THR A 121 8.65 -23.48 -20.96
C THR A 121 7.54 -23.41 -22.00
N HIS A 122 7.88 -22.97 -23.22
CA HIS A 122 6.94 -22.86 -24.33
C HIS A 122 7.38 -23.74 -25.50
N GLN A 123 6.49 -24.58 -25.99
CA GLN A 123 6.78 -25.58 -27.05
C GLN A 123 8.09 -26.37 -26.81
N GLY A 124 8.30 -26.76 -25.51
CA GLY A 124 9.46 -27.55 -25.09
C GLY A 124 10.76 -26.78 -24.94
N VAL A 125 10.75 -25.45 -25.02
CA VAL A 125 11.92 -24.59 -24.85
C VAL A 125 11.71 -23.65 -23.67
N ARG A 126 12.71 -23.57 -22.76
CA ARG A 126 12.70 -22.62 -21.65
C ARG A 126 13.16 -21.25 -22.12
N GLY A 127 12.43 -20.22 -21.74
CA GLY A 127 12.69 -18.82 -22.09
C GLY A 127 11.81 -17.88 -21.29
N THR A 128 11.73 -16.63 -21.74
CA THR A 128 10.87 -15.61 -21.14
C THR A 128 9.89 -15.09 -22.18
N ARG A 129 8.60 -15.10 -21.85
CA ARG A 129 7.56 -14.37 -22.58
C ARG A 129 7.57 -12.92 -22.08
N PHE A 130 7.64 -11.97 -23.01
CA PHE A 130 7.47 -10.54 -22.78
C PHE A 130 6.12 -10.12 -23.37
N THR A 131 5.28 -9.53 -22.55
CA THR A 131 3.95 -9.07 -22.92
C THR A 131 3.69 -7.69 -22.33
N VAL A 132 3.16 -6.76 -23.13
CA VAL A 132 2.85 -5.40 -22.72
C VAL A 132 1.57 -4.92 -23.39
N TRP A 133 0.77 -4.14 -22.64
CA TRP A 133 -0.38 -3.44 -23.18
C TRP A 133 0.06 -2.04 -23.62
N ALA A 134 -0.03 -1.78 -24.93
CA ALA A 134 0.35 -0.53 -25.59
C ALA A 134 -0.54 -0.31 -26.82
N PRO A 135 -1.81 0.10 -26.61
CA PRO A 135 -2.85 0.10 -27.64
C PRO A 135 -2.63 1.12 -28.76
N HIS A 136 -1.90 2.21 -28.52
CA HIS A 136 -1.64 3.25 -29.51
C HIS A 136 -0.29 3.06 -30.21
N ALA A 137 0.54 2.11 -29.76
CA ALA A 137 1.84 1.85 -30.35
C ALA A 137 1.73 1.37 -31.80
N ARG A 138 2.61 1.86 -32.70
CA ARG A 138 2.76 1.34 -34.06
C ARG A 138 3.55 0.05 -34.11
N GLY A 139 4.36 -0.21 -33.07
CA GLY A 139 5.12 -1.41 -32.87
C GLY A 139 5.85 -1.37 -31.53
N VAL A 140 6.24 -2.53 -31.02
CA VAL A 140 6.97 -2.69 -29.77
C VAL A 140 8.13 -3.64 -29.99
N ARG A 141 9.28 -3.34 -29.41
CA ARG A 141 10.45 -4.20 -29.34
C ARG A 141 10.83 -4.44 -27.88
N VAL A 142 11.54 -5.50 -27.59
CA VAL A 142 12.17 -5.69 -26.28
C VAL A 142 13.68 -5.55 -26.39
N ALA A 143 14.25 -4.65 -25.60
CA ALA A 143 15.69 -4.43 -25.46
C ALA A 143 16.14 -4.83 -24.05
N GLY A 144 17.31 -5.44 -23.94
CA GLY A 144 17.84 -5.88 -22.65
C GLY A 144 19.21 -6.52 -22.73
N ASP A 145 19.68 -7.09 -21.62
CA ASP A 145 21.00 -7.74 -21.52
C ASP A 145 21.20 -8.88 -22.54
N PHE A 146 20.13 -9.48 -23.00
CA PHE A 146 20.16 -10.63 -23.92
C PHE A 146 20.35 -10.26 -25.41
N ASN A 147 20.30 -8.96 -25.71
CA ASN A 147 20.48 -8.44 -27.08
C ASN A 147 21.30 -7.15 -27.11
N ASP A 148 22.19 -6.95 -26.12
CA ASP A 148 23.08 -5.78 -26.00
C ASP A 148 22.31 -4.45 -26.03
N TRP A 149 21.07 -4.46 -25.54
CA TRP A 149 20.13 -3.33 -25.51
C TRP A 149 19.71 -2.81 -26.90
N ASP A 150 19.94 -3.58 -27.94
CA ASP A 150 19.41 -3.35 -29.30
C ASP A 150 18.16 -4.21 -29.54
N GLY A 151 16.99 -3.59 -29.42
CA GLY A 151 15.69 -4.25 -29.61
C GLY A 151 15.36 -4.57 -31.09
N THR A 152 16.14 -4.10 -32.05
CA THR A 152 15.84 -4.20 -33.50
C THR A 152 15.58 -5.64 -33.96
N GLY A 153 16.35 -6.60 -33.42
CA GLY A 153 16.18 -8.02 -33.70
C GLY A 153 15.06 -8.72 -32.94
N HIS A 154 14.29 -8.01 -32.09
CA HIS A 154 13.28 -8.57 -31.22
C HIS A 154 11.96 -7.79 -31.21
N PRO A 155 11.36 -7.51 -32.41
CA PRO A 155 10.02 -6.93 -32.47
C PRO A 155 8.96 -7.92 -31.99
N LEU A 156 7.99 -7.40 -31.20
CA LEU A 156 6.83 -8.12 -30.70
C LEU A 156 5.72 -8.15 -31.76
N ARG A 157 4.88 -9.19 -31.74
CA ARG A 157 3.62 -9.21 -32.50
C ARG A 157 2.48 -8.58 -31.70
N SER A 158 1.60 -7.88 -32.37
CA SER A 158 0.30 -7.46 -31.87
C SER A 158 -0.65 -8.66 -31.76
N LEU A 159 -1.35 -8.78 -30.65
CA LEU A 159 -2.39 -9.79 -30.45
C LEU A 159 -3.79 -9.22 -30.76
N GLY A 160 -3.92 -8.57 -31.90
CA GLY A 160 -5.18 -8.03 -32.41
C GLY A 160 -5.69 -6.80 -31.65
N ALA A 161 -7.01 -6.69 -31.52
CA ALA A 161 -7.68 -5.52 -30.95
C ALA A 161 -7.52 -5.37 -29.44
N SER A 162 -6.84 -6.32 -28.78
CA SER A 162 -6.58 -6.24 -27.33
C SER A 162 -5.60 -5.14 -26.92
N GLY A 163 -4.82 -4.60 -27.87
CA GLY A 163 -3.72 -3.67 -27.59
C GLY A 163 -2.50 -4.33 -26.95
N VAL A 164 -2.49 -5.65 -26.83
CA VAL A 164 -1.39 -6.42 -26.23
C VAL A 164 -0.36 -6.80 -27.28
N TRP A 165 0.92 -6.67 -26.93
CA TRP A 165 2.07 -7.08 -27.73
C TRP A 165 2.82 -8.22 -27.03
N GLU A 166 3.30 -9.21 -27.79
CA GLU A 166 3.94 -10.41 -27.25
C GLU A 166 5.16 -10.83 -28.05
N LEU A 167 6.20 -11.31 -27.34
CA LEU A 167 7.30 -12.10 -27.90
C LEU A 167 7.80 -13.11 -26.85
N PHE A 168 7.94 -14.37 -27.25
CA PHE A 168 8.69 -15.36 -26.46
C PHE A 168 10.16 -15.34 -26.89
N VAL A 169 11.08 -15.04 -25.96
CA VAL A 169 12.52 -15.03 -26.21
C VAL A 169 13.16 -16.23 -25.56
N PRO A 170 13.61 -17.22 -26.37
CA PRO A 170 14.25 -18.43 -25.88
C PRO A 170 15.54 -18.13 -25.11
N GLY A 171 15.80 -18.89 -24.04
CA GLY A 171 17.05 -18.81 -23.28
C GLY A 171 17.16 -17.65 -22.30
N VAL A 172 16.31 -16.63 -22.38
CA VAL A 172 16.26 -15.53 -21.41
C VAL A 172 15.72 -16.06 -20.08
N ARG A 173 16.39 -15.71 -18.98
CA ARG A 173 16.13 -16.24 -17.63
C ARG A 173 15.95 -15.11 -16.62
N ALA A 174 15.51 -15.48 -15.41
CA ALA A 174 15.47 -14.56 -14.28
C ALA A 174 16.83 -13.87 -14.06
N GLY A 175 16.77 -12.58 -13.73
CA GLY A 175 17.91 -11.68 -13.55
C GLY A 175 18.26 -10.84 -14.79
N ALA A 176 17.75 -11.17 -15.98
CA ALA A 176 17.96 -10.33 -17.16
C ALA A 176 17.24 -8.99 -17.02
N ARG A 177 17.93 -7.89 -17.31
CA ARG A 177 17.35 -6.55 -17.37
C ARG A 177 16.79 -6.29 -18.74
N TYR A 178 15.68 -5.53 -18.78
CA TYR A 178 15.01 -5.21 -20.04
C TYR A 178 14.18 -3.93 -19.94
N LYS A 179 13.84 -3.38 -21.11
CA LYS A 179 12.81 -2.36 -21.35
C LYS A 179 12.06 -2.67 -22.62
N PHE A 180 10.88 -2.07 -22.76
CA PHE A 180 10.17 -2.03 -24.04
C PHE A 180 10.62 -0.80 -24.83
N ASP A 181 11.00 -0.98 -26.08
CA ASP A 181 11.23 0.08 -27.05
C ASP A 181 9.95 0.24 -27.86
N ILE A 182 9.23 1.33 -27.62
CA ILE A 182 7.90 1.58 -28.18
C ILE A 182 8.02 2.56 -29.35
N CYS A 183 7.58 2.12 -30.54
CA CYS A 183 7.36 2.98 -31.70
C CYS A 183 6.03 3.71 -31.51
N ARG A 184 6.11 5.00 -31.24
CA ARG A 184 4.96 5.89 -30.99
C ARG A 184 4.13 6.14 -32.25
N PRO A 185 2.90 6.72 -32.16
CA PRO A 185 2.10 7.11 -33.29
C PRO A 185 2.79 8.04 -34.31
N ASP A 186 3.69 8.91 -33.81
CA ASP A 186 4.48 9.83 -34.68
C ASP A 186 5.70 9.16 -35.34
N GLY A 187 5.97 7.90 -35.01
CA GLY A 187 7.11 7.12 -35.53
C GLY A 187 8.41 7.29 -34.73
N SER A 188 8.41 8.09 -33.67
CA SER A 188 9.54 8.17 -32.71
C SER A 188 9.61 6.93 -31.83
N HIS A 189 10.79 6.67 -31.24
CA HIS A 189 11.02 5.54 -30.35
C HIS A 189 11.30 6.01 -28.92
N THR A 190 10.81 5.27 -27.95
CA THR A 190 11.06 5.52 -26.52
C THR A 190 11.24 4.23 -25.73
N LEU A 191 12.22 4.21 -24.84
CA LEU A 191 12.43 3.09 -23.92
C LEU A 191 11.57 3.26 -22.65
N ARG A 192 10.72 2.27 -22.38
CA ARG A 192 9.81 2.24 -21.24
C ARG A 192 10.12 1.09 -20.31
N ALA A 193 10.08 1.33 -19.00
CA ALA A 193 10.00 0.25 -18.04
C ALA A 193 8.69 -0.52 -18.21
N ASP A 194 8.69 -1.79 -17.86
CA ASP A 194 7.49 -2.63 -17.91
C ASP A 194 6.53 -2.24 -16.78
N PRO A 195 5.30 -1.81 -17.06
CA PRO A 195 4.30 -1.49 -16.04
C PRO A 195 3.98 -2.66 -15.11
N MET A 196 4.18 -3.89 -15.59
CA MET A 196 3.90 -5.13 -14.88
C MET A 196 5.17 -5.78 -14.29
N ALA A 197 6.29 -5.05 -14.27
CA ALA A 197 7.55 -5.57 -13.73
C ALA A 197 7.39 -5.96 -12.27
N ARG A 198 7.71 -7.22 -11.94
CA ARG A 198 7.70 -7.74 -10.57
C ARG A 198 9.01 -7.49 -9.83
N ARG A 199 10.02 -7.00 -10.53
CA ARG A 199 11.31 -6.58 -9.99
C ARG A 199 11.90 -5.50 -10.89
N THR A 200 12.58 -4.54 -10.29
CA THR A 200 13.28 -3.43 -10.95
C THR A 200 14.74 -3.41 -10.55
N GLU A 201 15.55 -2.62 -11.26
CA GLU A 201 16.83 -2.17 -10.74
C GLU A 201 16.62 -1.21 -9.57
N CYS A 202 17.62 -1.06 -8.73
CA CYS A 202 17.61 -0.05 -7.66
C CYS A 202 17.84 1.35 -8.29
N PRO A 203 17.02 2.34 -7.98
CA PRO A 203 17.24 3.72 -8.44
C PRO A 203 18.65 4.26 -8.11
N PRO A 204 19.26 5.09 -8.99
CA PRO A 204 18.63 5.78 -10.12
C PRO A 204 18.48 4.94 -11.41
N ALA A 205 18.99 3.70 -11.43
CA ALA A 205 18.73 2.79 -12.53
C ALA A 205 17.23 2.42 -12.56
N ASN A 206 16.69 2.18 -13.76
CA ASN A 206 15.23 2.08 -13.93
C ASN A 206 14.81 1.01 -14.95
N ALA A 207 15.64 0.02 -15.20
CA ALA A 207 15.23 -1.10 -16.02
C ALA A 207 14.39 -2.10 -15.20
N SER A 208 13.48 -2.75 -15.89
CA SER A 208 12.75 -3.90 -15.37
C SER A 208 13.66 -5.13 -15.34
N VAL A 209 13.44 -6.02 -14.37
CA VAL A 209 14.24 -7.23 -14.20
C VAL A 209 13.33 -8.46 -14.28
N VAL A 210 13.66 -9.41 -15.15
CA VAL A 210 12.95 -10.68 -15.24
C VAL A 210 13.02 -11.40 -13.88
N HIS A 211 11.87 -11.65 -13.26
CA HIS A 211 11.78 -12.28 -11.95
C HIS A 211 11.02 -13.62 -12.00
N GLU A 212 11.55 -14.61 -11.30
CA GLU A 212 10.92 -15.90 -11.04
C GLU A 212 11.06 -16.16 -9.52
N SER A 213 9.97 -16.01 -8.78
CA SER A 213 9.98 -16.25 -7.33
C SER A 213 10.25 -17.72 -7.02
N ARG A 214 11.10 -17.95 -6.02
CA ARG A 214 11.38 -19.26 -5.44
C ARG A 214 11.04 -19.32 -3.97
N TYR A 215 10.36 -18.28 -3.49
CA TYR A 215 9.98 -18.18 -2.08
C TYR A 215 8.98 -19.28 -1.73
N ARG A 216 9.15 -19.84 -0.54
CA ARG A 216 8.21 -20.79 0.06
C ARG A 216 7.72 -20.22 1.36
N TRP A 217 6.43 -19.97 1.42
CA TRP A 217 5.77 -19.41 2.59
C TRP A 217 5.79 -20.38 3.78
N GLY A 218 5.90 -19.84 5.00
CA GLY A 218 5.83 -20.56 6.25
C GLY A 218 4.71 -20.05 7.16
N ASP A 219 3.74 -19.34 6.61
CA ASP A 219 2.67 -18.60 7.30
C ASP A 219 1.28 -19.27 7.19
N GLU A 220 1.20 -20.55 6.84
CA GLU A 220 -0.07 -21.25 6.60
C GLU A 220 -1.06 -21.14 7.80
N ARG A 221 -0.53 -21.10 9.03
CA ARG A 221 -1.35 -20.92 10.23
C ARG A 221 -1.97 -19.54 10.31
N TRP A 222 -1.23 -18.52 9.89
CA TRP A 222 -1.71 -17.15 9.82
C TRP A 222 -2.81 -17.04 8.78
N MET A 223 -2.57 -17.50 7.56
CA MET A 223 -3.51 -17.44 6.45
C MET A 223 -4.82 -18.17 6.76
N ALA A 224 -4.77 -19.33 7.39
CA ALA A 224 -5.96 -20.07 7.82
C ALA A 224 -6.78 -19.28 8.89
N ARG A 225 -6.10 -18.64 9.84
CA ARG A 225 -6.75 -17.83 10.87
C ARG A 225 -7.35 -16.55 10.28
N ARG A 226 -6.63 -15.86 9.39
CA ARG A 226 -7.07 -14.63 8.73
C ARG A 226 -8.42 -14.80 8.06
N ALA A 227 -8.62 -15.89 7.31
CA ALA A 227 -9.85 -16.14 6.56
C ALA A 227 -11.11 -16.19 7.44
N GLY A 228 -10.98 -16.46 8.74
CA GLY A 228 -12.10 -16.47 9.70
C GLY A 228 -12.19 -15.19 10.57
N HIS A 229 -11.38 -14.18 10.31
CA HIS A 229 -11.27 -12.99 11.15
C HIS A 229 -12.25 -11.91 10.73
N ALA A 230 -13.04 -11.41 11.68
CA ALA A 230 -13.95 -10.28 11.47
C ALA A 230 -13.28 -9.00 12.02
N ALA A 231 -12.58 -8.28 11.17
CA ALA A 231 -11.76 -7.12 11.55
C ALA A 231 -12.50 -6.04 12.39
N PRO A 232 -13.78 -5.68 12.13
CA PRO A 232 -14.46 -4.66 12.92
C PRO A 232 -14.65 -5.03 14.39
N SER A 233 -14.87 -6.30 14.70
CA SER A 233 -15.08 -6.81 16.06
C SER A 233 -13.87 -7.49 16.69
N ALA A 234 -12.66 -7.22 16.18
CA ALA A 234 -11.41 -7.76 16.67
C ALA A 234 -10.47 -6.65 17.14
N PRO A 235 -9.52 -6.93 18.05
CA PRO A 235 -8.53 -5.95 18.43
C PRO A 235 -7.61 -5.62 17.25
N MET A 236 -7.45 -4.33 16.94
CA MET A 236 -6.56 -3.84 15.91
C MET A 236 -5.85 -2.59 16.42
N SER A 237 -4.55 -2.72 16.67
CA SER A 237 -3.63 -1.62 16.90
C SER A 237 -2.48 -1.71 15.93
N VAL A 238 -2.21 -0.62 15.22
CA VAL A 238 -1.34 -0.57 14.06
C VAL A 238 -0.09 0.24 14.38
N TYR A 239 1.07 -0.32 14.07
CA TYR A 239 2.36 0.37 14.10
C TYR A 239 2.73 0.76 12.68
N GLU A 240 2.56 2.04 12.34
CA GLU A 240 2.92 2.57 11.02
C GLU A 240 4.42 2.84 10.96
N LEU A 241 5.05 2.44 9.86
CA LEU A 241 6.49 2.65 9.69
C LEU A 241 6.93 2.80 8.24
N HIS A 242 8.02 3.56 8.04
CA HIS A 242 8.76 3.62 6.79
C HIS A 242 9.94 2.65 6.86
N LEU A 243 9.92 1.60 6.02
CA LEU A 243 10.90 0.50 6.07
C LEU A 243 12.34 0.99 5.89
N GLY A 244 12.56 1.97 4.98
CA GLY A 244 13.89 2.48 4.68
C GLY A 244 14.56 3.26 5.82
N SER A 245 13.75 3.83 6.73
CA SER A 245 14.25 4.68 7.83
C SER A 245 13.96 4.14 9.23
N TRP A 246 13.17 3.07 9.39
CA TRP A 246 12.95 2.49 10.71
C TRP A 246 14.29 2.14 11.41
N ARG A 247 15.20 1.53 10.68
CA ARG A 247 16.63 1.44 10.99
C ARG A 247 17.42 1.59 9.69
N PRO A 248 17.96 2.78 9.42
CA PRO A 248 18.64 3.07 8.16
C PRO A 248 19.73 2.05 7.81
N GLY A 249 19.75 1.62 6.54
CA GLY A 249 20.74 0.70 6.02
C GLY A 249 20.39 -0.78 6.11
N LEU A 250 19.31 -1.16 6.79
CA LEU A 250 18.84 -2.55 6.82
C LEU A 250 18.07 -2.90 5.54
N ASN A 251 18.33 -4.10 5.02
CA ASN A 251 17.52 -4.72 3.97
C ASN A 251 16.33 -5.51 4.57
N ALA A 252 15.43 -6.03 3.70
CA ALA A 252 14.23 -6.72 4.15
C ALA A 252 14.51 -7.96 5.01
N ARG A 253 15.62 -8.69 4.79
CA ARG A 253 15.98 -9.84 5.61
C ARG A 253 16.45 -9.43 7.00
N GLU A 254 17.24 -8.40 7.09
CA GLU A 254 17.72 -7.85 8.37
C GLU A 254 16.57 -7.22 9.16
N LEU A 255 15.62 -6.57 8.49
CA LEU A 255 14.38 -6.10 9.09
C LEU A 255 13.54 -7.28 9.62
N ALA A 256 13.47 -8.39 8.90
CA ALA A 256 12.75 -9.59 9.35
C ALA A 256 13.31 -10.21 10.63
N GLU A 257 14.60 -9.98 10.95
CA GLU A 257 15.22 -10.42 12.20
C GLU A 257 14.86 -9.52 13.40
N GLN A 258 14.59 -8.22 13.18
CA GLN A 258 14.46 -7.24 14.25
C GLN A 258 13.02 -6.74 14.45
N LEU A 259 12.34 -6.37 13.36
CA LEU A 259 11.02 -5.72 13.41
C LEU A 259 9.94 -6.59 14.07
N PRO A 260 9.80 -7.90 13.74
CA PRO A 260 8.76 -8.72 14.35
C PRO A 260 8.91 -8.84 15.88
N ALA A 261 10.14 -8.91 16.38
CA ALA A 261 10.40 -8.99 17.83
C ALA A 261 10.03 -7.68 18.53
N TYR A 262 10.36 -6.54 17.93
CA TYR A 262 10.06 -5.21 18.48
C TYR A 262 8.54 -4.95 18.54
N VAL A 263 7.84 -5.16 17.41
CA VAL A 263 6.39 -4.91 17.32
C VAL A 263 5.60 -5.85 18.23
N ARG A 264 6.02 -7.11 18.33
CA ARG A 264 5.41 -8.09 19.25
C ARG A 264 5.63 -7.72 20.71
N ASP A 265 6.83 -7.23 21.09
CA ASP A 265 7.13 -6.77 22.44
C ASP A 265 6.23 -5.60 22.84
N LEU A 266 5.98 -4.66 21.94
CA LEU A 266 5.05 -3.56 22.13
C LEU A 266 3.57 -3.97 22.10
N GLY A 267 3.26 -5.20 21.69
CA GLY A 267 1.90 -5.74 21.68
C GLY A 267 1.01 -5.26 20.54
N PHE A 268 1.52 -4.54 19.54
CA PHE A 268 0.76 -4.18 18.36
C PHE A 268 0.29 -5.43 17.61
N THR A 269 -0.89 -5.33 16.99
CA THR A 269 -1.49 -6.45 16.24
C THR A 269 -1.10 -6.45 14.77
N HIS A 270 -0.85 -5.27 14.21
CA HIS A 270 -0.51 -5.06 12.81
C HIS A 270 0.65 -4.07 12.67
N VAL A 271 1.35 -4.17 11.56
CA VAL A 271 2.17 -3.10 11.02
C VAL A 271 1.50 -2.51 9.78
N GLU A 272 1.66 -1.22 9.55
CA GLU A 272 1.32 -0.55 8.29
C GLU A 272 2.61 -0.03 7.67
N LEU A 273 2.90 -0.51 6.46
CA LEU A 273 4.10 -0.14 5.72
C LEU A 273 3.78 1.05 4.83
N MET A 274 4.40 2.21 5.08
CA MET A 274 4.40 3.31 4.10
C MET A 274 4.81 2.76 2.74
N PRO A 275 4.42 3.38 1.60
CA PRO A 275 4.37 2.72 0.31
C PRO A 275 5.65 1.94 -0.03
N PRO A 276 5.63 0.59 0.00
CA PRO A 276 6.80 -0.24 -0.29
C PRO A 276 6.96 -0.55 -1.78
N ALA A 277 6.06 -0.06 -2.65
CA ALA A 277 6.16 -0.20 -4.10
C ALA A 277 7.36 0.61 -4.64
N GLU A 278 7.90 0.19 -5.80
CA GLU A 278 9.07 0.84 -6.37
C GLU A 278 8.80 2.27 -6.82
N HIS A 279 9.69 3.17 -6.45
CA HIS A 279 9.62 4.60 -6.71
C HIS A 279 11.03 5.18 -6.94
N PRO A 280 11.23 6.15 -7.87
CA PRO A 280 12.55 6.69 -8.18
C PRO A 280 13.05 7.68 -7.14
N TYR A 281 12.14 8.49 -6.57
CA TYR A 281 12.46 9.61 -5.71
C TYR A 281 12.28 9.26 -4.22
N GLY A 282 13.38 9.03 -3.50
CA GLY A 282 13.38 8.64 -2.08
C GLY A 282 12.58 9.59 -1.19
N PRO A 283 12.76 10.94 -1.30
CA PRO A 283 11.99 11.91 -0.51
C PRO A 283 10.49 11.96 -0.78
N SER A 284 9.96 11.19 -1.73
CA SER A 284 8.52 10.96 -1.87
C SER A 284 7.97 9.94 -0.88
N TRP A 285 8.84 9.30 -0.08
CA TRP A 285 8.49 8.24 0.89
C TRP A 285 7.76 7.04 0.28
N GLY A 286 7.80 6.92 -1.05
CA GLY A 286 7.11 5.89 -1.81
C GLY A 286 5.79 6.33 -2.44
N TYR A 287 5.32 7.57 -2.23
CA TYR A 287 4.05 8.05 -2.81
C TYR A 287 4.12 8.39 -4.30
N GLN A 288 5.32 8.43 -4.91
CA GLN A 288 5.50 8.61 -6.36
C GLN A 288 5.87 7.29 -7.03
N VAL A 289 4.91 6.37 -7.09
CA VAL A 289 5.09 5.00 -7.57
C VAL A 289 5.34 4.95 -9.08
N THR A 290 6.39 4.23 -9.50
CA THR A 290 6.67 3.91 -10.90
C THR A 290 6.61 2.41 -11.19
N GLY A 291 6.76 1.56 -10.16
CA GLY A 291 6.70 0.11 -10.28
C GLY A 291 5.61 -0.49 -9.41
N PHE A 292 4.36 -0.44 -9.88
CA PHE A 292 3.18 -0.85 -9.11
C PHE A 292 3.19 -2.33 -8.68
N TYR A 293 3.84 -3.20 -9.45
CA TYR A 293 3.92 -4.65 -9.20
C TYR A 293 5.26 -5.10 -8.61
N ALA A 294 6.14 -4.17 -8.25
CA ALA A 294 7.44 -4.48 -7.66
C ALA A 294 7.59 -3.83 -6.28
N PRO A 295 8.03 -4.57 -5.25
CA PRO A 295 8.54 -3.94 -4.04
C PRO A 295 9.84 -3.20 -4.36
N THR A 296 10.12 -2.11 -3.63
CA THR A 296 11.33 -1.31 -3.87
C THR A 296 12.60 -2.13 -3.79
N ALA A 297 13.43 -2.03 -4.82
CA ALA A 297 14.70 -2.74 -4.91
C ALA A 297 15.74 -2.27 -3.86
N ARG A 298 15.49 -1.15 -3.18
CA ARG A 298 16.33 -0.65 -2.07
C ARG A 298 16.38 -1.64 -0.90
N LEU A 299 15.32 -2.42 -0.70
CA LEU A 299 15.22 -3.39 0.38
C LEU A 299 15.67 -4.81 -0.01
N GLY A 300 16.05 -5.02 -1.28
CA GLY A 300 16.47 -6.32 -1.78
C GLY A 300 15.58 -6.87 -2.88
N SER A 301 15.47 -8.18 -2.96
CA SER A 301 14.63 -8.86 -3.96
C SER A 301 13.16 -8.96 -3.51
N PRO A 302 12.22 -9.22 -4.45
CA PRO A 302 10.84 -9.53 -4.10
C PRO A 302 10.69 -10.70 -3.11
N ASP A 303 11.55 -11.72 -3.21
CA ASP A 303 11.56 -12.84 -2.28
C ASP A 303 12.05 -12.45 -0.87
N ASP A 304 12.90 -11.41 -0.75
CA ASP A 304 13.32 -10.86 0.54
C ASP A 304 12.18 -10.09 1.21
N PHE A 305 11.37 -9.38 0.44
CA PHE A 305 10.16 -8.73 0.96
C PHE A 305 9.11 -9.76 1.41
N LYS A 306 8.90 -10.85 0.64
CA LYS A 306 8.06 -11.99 1.07
C LYS A 306 8.57 -12.57 2.40
N HIS A 307 9.87 -12.66 2.58
CA HIS A 307 10.46 -13.15 3.83
C HIS A 307 10.16 -12.25 5.03
N LEU A 308 10.15 -10.93 4.85
CA LEU A 308 9.76 -9.99 5.89
C LEU A 308 8.31 -10.17 6.30
N VAL A 309 7.39 -10.25 5.34
CA VAL A 309 5.95 -10.48 5.61
C VAL A 309 5.75 -11.83 6.33
N ASP A 310 6.36 -12.90 5.85
CA ASP A 310 6.30 -14.22 6.47
C ASP A 310 6.81 -14.22 7.92
N ALA A 311 7.88 -13.47 8.20
CA ALA A 311 8.43 -13.34 9.55
C ALA A 311 7.47 -12.60 10.50
N LEU A 312 6.78 -11.56 10.02
CA LEU A 312 5.75 -10.85 10.75
C LEU A 312 4.55 -11.76 11.04
N HIS A 313 4.05 -12.49 10.07
CA HIS A 313 2.96 -13.46 10.23
C HIS A 313 3.30 -14.55 11.24
N ARG A 314 4.50 -15.11 11.18
CA ARG A 314 4.98 -16.11 12.17
C ARG A 314 5.10 -15.54 13.58
N ALA A 315 5.33 -14.22 13.71
CA ALA A 315 5.30 -13.53 15.00
C ALA A 315 3.86 -13.20 15.48
N GLY A 316 2.84 -13.46 14.66
CA GLY A 316 1.44 -13.18 14.96
C GLY A 316 1.01 -11.74 14.67
N ILE A 317 1.71 -11.07 13.76
CA ILE A 317 1.50 -9.66 13.38
C ILE A 317 0.99 -9.61 11.95
N GLY A 318 -0.13 -8.91 11.72
CA GLY A 318 -0.67 -8.63 10.39
C GLY A 318 0.11 -7.53 9.68
N VAL A 319 0.07 -7.53 8.36
CA VAL A 319 0.81 -6.57 7.53
C VAL A 319 -0.16 -5.82 6.62
N LEU A 320 -0.27 -4.53 6.84
CA LEU A 320 -0.98 -3.58 5.99
C LEU A 320 0.02 -2.86 5.10
N MET A 321 -0.43 -2.46 3.92
CA MET A 321 0.37 -1.68 2.98
C MET A 321 -0.35 -0.37 2.68
N ASP A 322 0.39 0.72 2.68
CA ASP A 322 -0.06 1.97 2.10
C ASP A 322 0.03 1.87 0.58
N TRP A 323 -1.12 1.89 -0.08
CA TRP A 323 -1.29 1.67 -1.51
C TRP A 323 -1.78 2.92 -2.20
N VAL A 324 -1.10 3.31 -3.29
CA VAL A 324 -1.26 4.62 -3.96
C VAL A 324 -1.90 4.44 -5.35
N PRO A 325 -3.23 4.25 -5.46
CA PRO A 325 -3.90 4.14 -6.74
C PRO A 325 -4.40 5.48 -7.30
N ALA A 326 -4.18 6.58 -6.59
CA ALA A 326 -4.71 7.88 -6.96
C ALA A 326 -3.92 8.54 -8.10
N HIS A 327 -2.61 8.38 -8.10
CA HIS A 327 -1.74 9.10 -9.02
C HIS A 327 -0.40 8.40 -9.26
N PHE A 328 0.37 8.91 -10.24
CA PHE A 328 1.73 8.49 -10.55
C PHE A 328 2.58 9.64 -11.08
N PRO A 329 3.92 9.60 -10.96
CA PRO A 329 4.80 10.68 -11.40
C PRO A 329 4.91 10.73 -12.92
N LYS A 330 5.36 11.89 -13.44
CA LYS A 330 5.50 12.18 -14.87
C LYS A 330 6.82 11.68 -15.49
N ASP A 331 7.47 10.71 -14.87
CA ASP A 331 8.71 10.13 -15.40
C ASP A 331 8.49 9.55 -16.80
N ASP A 332 9.23 10.04 -17.78
CA ASP A 332 9.06 9.72 -19.20
C ASP A 332 9.47 8.28 -19.59
N TRP A 333 10.11 7.57 -18.68
CA TRP A 333 10.47 6.16 -18.82
C TRP A 333 9.46 5.21 -18.13
N ALA A 334 8.45 5.74 -17.44
CA ALA A 334 7.41 5.01 -16.70
C ALA A 334 6.04 5.11 -17.39
N LEU A 335 4.95 5.35 -16.61
CA LEU A 335 3.59 5.26 -17.12
C LEU A 335 3.14 6.48 -17.96
N ALA A 336 3.67 7.67 -17.69
CA ALA A 336 3.22 8.91 -18.33
C ALA A 336 3.33 8.84 -19.87
N CYS A 337 2.23 9.04 -20.59
CA CYS A 337 2.14 8.92 -22.05
C CYS A 337 2.84 7.63 -22.54
N PHE A 338 2.53 6.51 -21.94
CA PHE A 338 3.30 5.26 -22.03
C PHE A 338 3.65 4.84 -23.47
N ASP A 339 2.68 4.87 -24.36
CA ASP A 339 2.85 4.49 -25.77
C ASP A 339 2.81 5.67 -26.75
N GLY A 340 3.00 6.89 -26.23
CA GLY A 340 3.01 8.14 -27.00
C GLY A 340 1.67 8.87 -27.03
N ALA A 341 0.68 8.35 -26.29
CA ALA A 341 -0.61 8.98 -26.02
C ALA A 341 -0.98 8.77 -24.55
N PRO A 342 -1.96 9.50 -23.99
CA PRO A 342 -2.54 9.19 -22.69
C PRO A 342 -3.02 7.74 -22.66
N CYS A 343 -2.40 6.92 -21.82
CA CYS A 343 -2.62 5.48 -21.77
C CYS A 343 -3.18 5.04 -20.42
N TYR A 344 -2.53 5.44 -19.35
CA TYR A 344 -2.96 5.21 -17.97
C TYR A 344 -3.66 6.42 -17.37
N GLU A 345 -3.24 7.62 -17.76
CA GLU A 345 -3.83 8.89 -17.39
C GLU A 345 -5.04 9.26 -18.25
N HIS A 346 -5.90 10.15 -17.73
CA HIS A 346 -7.05 10.66 -18.46
C HIS A 346 -6.59 11.49 -19.69
N PRO A 347 -7.26 11.39 -20.87
CA PRO A 347 -6.87 12.14 -22.08
C PRO A 347 -7.11 13.66 -21.95
N ASP A 348 -8.02 14.11 -21.10
CA ASP A 348 -8.23 15.52 -20.79
C ASP A 348 -7.22 15.98 -19.73
N PRO A 349 -6.29 16.91 -20.04
CA PRO A 349 -5.32 17.39 -19.07
C PRO A 349 -5.93 18.01 -17.80
N ALA A 350 -7.11 18.61 -17.89
CA ALA A 350 -7.81 19.19 -16.75
C ALA A 350 -8.24 18.10 -15.73
N ARG A 351 -8.34 16.84 -16.16
CA ARG A 351 -8.63 15.69 -15.30
C ARG A 351 -7.40 14.86 -15.00
N ALA A 352 -6.38 14.90 -15.89
CA ALA A 352 -5.17 14.10 -15.73
C ALA A 352 -4.16 14.72 -14.76
N GLU A 353 -4.07 16.05 -14.71
CA GLU A 353 -3.07 16.75 -13.92
C GLU A 353 -3.50 16.86 -12.44
N HIS A 354 -2.61 16.48 -11.53
CA HIS A 354 -2.80 16.72 -10.09
C HIS A 354 -2.01 17.96 -9.68
N PRO A 355 -2.68 19.12 -9.42
CA PRO A 355 -2.00 20.40 -9.25
C PRO A 355 -1.03 20.45 -8.07
N ASP A 356 -1.42 19.87 -6.92
CA ASP A 356 -0.66 19.96 -5.68
C ASP A 356 0.63 19.15 -5.71
N TRP A 357 0.61 17.98 -6.39
CA TRP A 357 1.72 17.02 -6.35
C TRP A 357 2.52 16.97 -7.65
N GLY A 358 2.04 17.65 -8.71
CA GLY A 358 2.69 17.63 -10.01
C GLY A 358 2.68 16.24 -10.69
N THR A 359 1.78 15.38 -10.29
CA THR A 359 1.59 14.00 -10.75
C THR A 359 0.45 13.90 -11.77
N LEU A 360 0.22 12.71 -12.30
CA LEU A 360 -0.92 12.40 -13.17
C LEU A 360 -1.90 11.50 -12.44
N GLU A 361 -3.20 11.74 -12.64
CA GLU A 361 -4.29 10.89 -12.16
C GLU A 361 -4.59 9.77 -13.16
N PHE A 362 -4.96 8.59 -12.64
CA PHE A 362 -5.39 7.48 -13.46
C PHE A 362 -6.76 7.73 -14.14
N ASP A 363 -6.93 7.22 -15.35
CA ASP A 363 -8.23 7.20 -16.02
C ASP A 363 -9.09 6.02 -15.51
N TYR A 364 -9.83 6.24 -14.43
CA TYR A 364 -10.74 5.23 -13.86
C TYR A 364 -11.91 4.86 -14.76
N GLY A 365 -12.23 5.68 -15.76
CA GLY A 365 -13.23 5.39 -16.79
C GLY A 365 -12.77 4.34 -17.78
N ARG A 366 -11.45 4.19 -17.97
CA ARG A 366 -10.86 3.20 -18.89
C ARG A 366 -10.79 1.83 -18.22
N ARG A 367 -11.48 0.85 -18.81
CA ARG A 367 -11.60 -0.51 -18.22
C ARG A 367 -10.26 -1.20 -17.99
N GLU A 368 -9.33 -1.07 -18.92
CA GLU A 368 -8.00 -1.66 -18.82
C GLU A 368 -7.17 -1.04 -17.68
N VAL A 369 -7.34 0.27 -17.43
CA VAL A 369 -6.70 0.98 -16.32
C VAL A 369 -7.29 0.54 -14.98
N ARG A 370 -8.62 0.47 -14.88
CA ARG A 370 -9.27 -0.12 -13.69
C ARG A 370 -8.79 -1.54 -13.44
N ASN A 371 -8.72 -2.36 -14.49
CA ASN A 371 -8.23 -3.73 -14.37
C ASN A 371 -6.77 -3.78 -13.90
N PHE A 372 -5.91 -2.88 -14.39
CA PHE A 372 -4.53 -2.75 -13.92
C PHE A 372 -4.48 -2.48 -12.41
N LEU A 373 -5.30 -1.56 -11.90
CA LEU A 373 -5.34 -1.20 -10.47
C LEU A 373 -6.00 -2.28 -9.60
N VAL A 374 -7.15 -2.82 -10.01
CA VAL A 374 -7.83 -3.91 -9.27
C VAL A 374 -6.95 -5.15 -9.18
N ALA A 375 -6.32 -5.54 -10.29
CA ALA A 375 -5.38 -6.66 -10.29
C ALA A 375 -4.13 -6.36 -9.44
N ASN A 376 -3.70 -5.10 -9.36
CA ASN A 376 -2.59 -4.70 -8.49
C ASN A 376 -2.93 -4.85 -7.01
N ALA A 377 -4.12 -4.43 -6.58
CA ALA A 377 -4.61 -4.65 -5.21
C ALA A 377 -4.64 -6.15 -4.87
N LEU A 378 -5.18 -6.98 -5.76
CA LEU A 378 -5.21 -8.43 -5.61
C LEU A 378 -3.80 -9.04 -5.58
N TYR A 379 -2.89 -8.56 -6.41
CA TYR A 379 -1.51 -9.00 -6.47
C TYR A 379 -0.79 -8.87 -5.13
N TRP A 380 -0.91 -7.71 -4.48
CA TRP A 380 -0.32 -7.49 -3.17
C TRP A 380 -0.92 -8.41 -2.10
N CYS A 381 -2.23 -8.65 -2.15
CA CYS A 381 -2.91 -9.55 -1.21
C CYS A 381 -2.62 -11.04 -1.47
N GLU A 382 -2.52 -11.47 -2.75
CA GLU A 382 -2.34 -12.88 -3.11
C GLU A 382 -0.87 -13.31 -3.17
N GLU A 383 0.00 -12.48 -3.78
CA GLU A 383 1.41 -12.84 -3.99
C GLU A 383 2.30 -12.49 -2.79
N TYR A 384 1.93 -11.48 -2.00
CA TYR A 384 2.66 -11.05 -0.82
C TYR A 384 1.93 -11.33 0.49
N HIS A 385 0.77 -11.98 0.45
CA HIS A 385 -0.05 -12.35 1.60
C HIS A 385 -0.45 -11.17 2.51
N LEU A 386 -0.48 -9.93 1.99
CA LEU A 386 -0.82 -8.77 2.80
C LEU A 386 -2.23 -8.88 3.39
N ASP A 387 -2.40 -8.39 4.61
CA ASP A 387 -3.65 -8.46 5.40
C ASP A 387 -4.54 -7.24 5.20
N GLY A 388 -4.05 -6.22 4.55
CA GLY A 388 -4.85 -5.05 4.20
C GLY A 388 -4.12 -4.02 3.36
N LEU A 389 -4.94 -3.10 2.82
CA LEU A 389 -4.50 -1.97 2.02
C LEU A 389 -5.07 -0.69 2.64
N ARG A 390 -4.20 0.22 3.06
CA ARG A 390 -4.58 1.61 3.27
C ARG A 390 -4.52 2.30 1.91
N VAL A 391 -5.63 2.86 1.47
CA VAL A 391 -5.75 3.49 0.15
C VAL A 391 -5.52 4.97 0.31
N ASP A 392 -4.42 5.44 -0.28
CA ASP A 392 -3.95 6.81 -0.23
C ASP A 392 -4.86 7.74 -1.02
N ALA A 393 -5.05 8.96 -0.50
CA ALA A 393 -5.65 10.10 -1.18
C ALA A 393 -7.03 9.83 -1.83
N VAL A 394 -7.91 9.06 -1.17
CA VAL A 394 -9.24 8.72 -1.71
C VAL A 394 -10.05 9.95 -2.08
N ALA A 395 -9.98 11.03 -1.30
CA ALA A 395 -10.66 12.29 -1.60
C ALA A 395 -10.26 12.87 -2.96
N SER A 396 -9.00 12.77 -3.36
CA SER A 396 -8.53 13.28 -4.66
C SER A 396 -9.13 12.53 -5.84
N MET A 397 -9.44 11.24 -5.65
CA MET A 397 -10.10 10.41 -6.68
C MET A 397 -11.59 10.73 -6.79
N LEU A 398 -12.26 10.96 -5.64
CA LEU A 398 -13.70 11.13 -5.56
C LEU A 398 -14.21 12.46 -6.13
N TYR A 399 -13.38 13.50 -6.13
CA TYR A 399 -13.81 14.86 -6.48
C TYR A 399 -13.02 15.45 -7.65
N LEU A 400 -13.75 15.75 -8.74
CA LEU A 400 -13.19 16.36 -9.95
C LEU A 400 -12.64 17.76 -9.73
N ASP A 401 -13.11 18.46 -8.68
CA ASP A 401 -12.65 19.80 -8.26
C ASP A 401 -11.56 19.79 -7.19
N TYR A 402 -11.04 18.59 -6.83
CA TYR A 402 -10.03 18.50 -5.77
C TYR A 402 -8.79 19.34 -6.11
N SER A 403 -8.43 20.27 -5.22
CA SER A 403 -7.31 21.21 -5.38
C SER A 403 -7.35 22.07 -6.65
N ARG A 404 -8.52 22.28 -7.25
CA ARG A 404 -8.71 23.09 -8.45
C ARG A 404 -9.59 24.31 -8.16
N ALA A 405 -9.26 25.44 -8.76
CA ALA A 405 -10.08 26.63 -8.67
C ALA A 405 -11.36 26.53 -9.52
N GLU A 406 -12.33 27.40 -9.24
CA GLU A 406 -13.54 27.49 -10.07
C GLU A 406 -13.18 27.80 -11.53
N GLY A 407 -13.68 26.98 -12.44
CA GLY A 407 -13.38 27.06 -13.89
C GLY A 407 -12.15 26.30 -14.35
N GLU A 408 -11.40 25.67 -13.45
CA GLU A 408 -10.21 24.84 -13.79
C GLU A 408 -10.52 23.33 -13.82
N TRP A 409 -11.77 22.94 -13.61
CA TRP A 409 -12.22 21.57 -13.63
C TRP A 409 -13.52 21.41 -14.44
N THR A 410 -13.81 20.20 -14.89
CA THR A 410 -15.01 19.88 -15.68
C THR A 410 -15.97 19.04 -14.83
N PRO A 411 -17.22 19.49 -14.63
CA PRO A 411 -18.23 18.72 -13.92
C PRO A 411 -18.51 17.36 -14.59
N ASN A 412 -19.05 16.42 -13.81
CA ASN A 412 -19.55 15.16 -14.34
C ASN A 412 -20.78 15.36 -15.24
N GLU A 413 -21.30 14.31 -15.85
CA GLU A 413 -22.47 14.36 -16.78
C GLU A 413 -23.76 14.87 -16.11
N HIS A 414 -23.82 14.90 -14.77
CA HIS A 414 -24.94 15.40 -14.00
C HIS A 414 -24.72 16.84 -13.47
N GLY A 415 -23.58 17.44 -13.82
CA GLY A 415 -23.19 18.79 -13.37
C GLY A 415 -22.61 18.84 -11.96
N GLY A 416 -22.35 17.69 -11.32
CA GLY A 416 -21.74 17.57 -10.00
C GLY A 416 -20.22 17.50 -10.07
N ARG A 417 -19.60 17.54 -8.89
CA ARG A 417 -18.14 17.46 -8.71
C ARG A 417 -17.65 16.05 -8.41
N GLU A 418 -18.53 15.12 -8.14
CA GLU A 418 -18.19 13.73 -7.86
C GLU A 418 -17.66 13.05 -9.13
N ASN A 419 -16.70 12.14 -8.96
CA ASN A 419 -16.13 11.34 -10.03
C ASN A 419 -16.76 9.92 -10.04
N PRO A 420 -17.81 9.66 -10.87
CA PRO A 420 -18.49 8.36 -10.89
C PRO A 420 -17.56 7.20 -11.28
N ASP A 421 -16.55 7.47 -12.12
CA ASP A 421 -15.60 6.45 -12.56
C ASP A 421 -14.71 5.99 -11.39
N ALA A 422 -14.25 6.91 -10.55
CA ALA A 422 -13.49 6.59 -9.35
C ALA A 422 -14.34 5.86 -8.30
N VAL A 423 -15.61 6.27 -8.12
CA VAL A 423 -16.56 5.55 -7.26
C VAL A 423 -16.71 4.10 -7.71
N ALA A 424 -16.97 3.88 -9.00
CA ALA A 424 -17.09 2.53 -9.57
C ALA A 424 -15.81 1.71 -9.42
N PHE A 425 -14.65 2.32 -9.61
CA PHE A 425 -13.35 1.68 -9.38
C PHE A 425 -13.17 1.23 -7.93
N LEU A 426 -13.42 2.12 -6.95
CA LEU A 426 -13.25 1.81 -5.53
C LEU A 426 -14.20 0.70 -5.07
N GLN A 427 -15.44 0.73 -5.54
CA GLN A 427 -16.43 -0.32 -5.28
C GLN A 427 -16.00 -1.67 -5.87
N GLU A 428 -15.53 -1.68 -7.11
CA GLU A 428 -15.04 -2.88 -7.80
C GLU A 428 -13.80 -3.46 -7.09
N MET A 429 -12.85 -2.61 -6.72
CA MET A 429 -11.63 -2.99 -6.01
C MET A 429 -11.98 -3.63 -4.66
N ASN A 430 -12.80 -2.97 -3.83
CA ASN A 430 -13.20 -3.49 -2.52
C ASN A 430 -13.94 -4.84 -2.66
N ALA A 431 -14.89 -4.93 -3.59
CA ALA A 431 -15.63 -6.16 -3.84
C ALA A 431 -14.71 -7.31 -4.30
N ALA A 432 -13.72 -7.03 -5.17
CA ALA A 432 -12.76 -8.02 -5.65
C ALA A 432 -11.85 -8.51 -4.52
N VAL A 433 -11.30 -7.58 -3.72
CA VAL A 433 -10.40 -7.91 -2.59
C VAL A 433 -11.14 -8.78 -1.56
N TYR A 434 -12.32 -8.39 -1.11
CA TYR A 434 -13.06 -9.18 -0.11
C TYR A 434 -13.52 -10.55 -0.63
N ARG A 435 -13.88 -10.65 -1.91
CA ARG A 435 -14.27 -11.93 -2.51
C ARG A 435 -13.07 -12.89 -2.63
N ARG A 436 -11.90 -12.36 -3.02
CA ARG A 436 -10.72 -13.18 -3.35
C ARG A 436 -9.83 -13.45 -2.15
N CYS A 437 -9.75 -12.50 -1.22
CA CYS A 437 -8.83 -12.51 -0.10
C CYS A 437 -9.58 -12.40 1.24
N PRO A 438 -10.27 -13.46 1.69
CA PRO A 438 -11.03 -13.44 2.94
C PRO A 438 -10.18 -13.01 4.13
N GLY A 439 -10.72 -12.09 4.95
CA GLY A 439 -10.08 -11.55 6.15
C GLY A 439 -9.10 -10.39 5.88
N VAL A 440 -8.87 -10.01 4.63
CA VAL A 440 -8.16 -8.78 4.28
C VAL A 440 -9.05 -7.58 4.58
N VAL A 441 -8.45 -6.45 4.99
CA VAL A 441 -9.17 -5.19 5.22
C VAL A 441 -8.70 -4.12 4.24
N THR A 442 -9.62 -3.22 3.86
CA THR A 442 -9.28 -1.99 3.14
C THR A 442 -9.61 -0.79 4.01
N ILE A 443 -8.71 0.20 4.03
CA ILE A 443 -8.80 1.38 4.88
C ILE A 443 -8.68 2.60 3.98
N ALA A 444 -9.67 3.50 3.99
CA ALA A 444 -9.62 4.71 3.19
C ALA A 444 -8.95 5.86 3.94
N GLU A 445 -7.98 6.51 3.32
CA GLU A 445 -7.62 7.87 3.70
C GLU A 445 -8.57 8.83 2.94
N GLU A 446 -9.61 9.25 3.63
CA GLU A 446 -10.64 10.15 3.11
C GLU A 446 -11.02 11.15 4.19
N SER A 447 -10.75 12.43 3.94
CA SER A 447 -10.89 13.53 4.92
C SER A 447 -12.15 14.37 4.73
N THR A 448 -12.93 14.08 3.68
CA THR A 448 -14.14 14.86 3.36
C THR A 448 -15.40 14.29 4.03
N ALA A 449 -16.54 14.93 3.80
CA ALA A 449 -17.84 14.46 4.26
C ALA A 449 -18.52 13.50 3.27
N TRP A 450 -17.75 12.69 2.51
CA TRP A 450 -18.34 11.68 1.63
C TRP A 450 -19.14 10.68 2.46
N ASP A 451 -20.42 10.50 2.09
CA ASP A 451 -21.33 9.62 2.83
C ASP A 451 -21.14 8.14 2.45
N GLY A 452 -20.85 7.32 3.45
CA GLY A 452 -20.81 5.87 3.29
C GLY A 452 -19.51 5.32 2.70
N VAL A 453 -18.37 5.85 3.09
CA VAL A 453 -17.05 5.29 2.74
C VAL A 453 -16.95 3.81 3.18
N THR A 454 -17.41 3.49 4.40
CA THR A 454 -17.38 2.12 4.95
C THR A 454 -18.73 1.39 4.82
N ARG A 455 -19.68 1.98 4.12
CA ARG A 455 -21.00 1.37 3.89
C ARG A 455 -20.91 0.36 2.74
N SER A 456 -21.74 -0.67 2.80
CA SER A 456 -21.91 -1.65 1.73
C SER A 456 -22.32 -0.99 0.40
N THR A 457 -21.76 -1.48 -0.71
CA THR A 457 -21.90 -0.90 -2.05
C THR A 457 -23.33 -0.91 -2.59
N ASP A 458 -24.22 -1.75 -2.05
CA ASP A 458 -25.63 -1.84 -2.41
C ASP A 458 -26.54 -0.83 -1.68
N ARG A 459 -26.01 -0.12 -0.68
CA ARG A 459 -26.75 0.89 0.07
C ARG A 459 -26.49 2.27 -0.47
N ILE A 460 -27.48 2.83 -1.17
CA ILE A 460 -27.41 4.17 -1.74
C ILE A 460 -27.51 5.22 -0.63
N GLY A 461 -26.59 6.16 -0.62
CA GLY A 461 -26.54 7.29 0.30
C GLY A 461 -27.23 8.54 -0.24
N GLU A 462 -27.11 9.66 0.51
CA GLU A 462 -27.67 10.97 0.12
C GLU A 462 -27.00 11.53 -1.16
N SER A 463 -25.77 11.15 -1.43
CA SER A 463 -25.02 11.51 -2.65
C SER A 463 -25.61 10.89 -3.94
N GLY A 464 -26.52 9.92 -3.80
CA GLY A 464 -27.05 9.14 -4.93
C GLY A 464 -26.14 7.99 -5.35
N PHE A 465 -24.97 7.83 -4.74
CA PHE A 465 -24.05 6.70 -4.93
C PHE A 465 -24.23 5.62 -3.87
N GLY A 466 -23.90 4.39 -4.19
CA GLY A 466 -23.75 3.32 -3.20
C GLY A 466 -22.56 3.56 -2.30
N GLY A 467 -22.49 2.87 -1.15
CA GLY A 467 -21.30 2.91 -0.31
C GLY A 467 -20.03 2.50 -1.08
N LEU A 468 -18.85 2.94 -0.63
CA LEU A 468 -17.59 2.60 -1.29
C LEU A 468 -17.09 1.19 -0.92
N GLY A 469 -17.60 0.60 0.18
CA GLY A 469 -17.29 -0.76 0.58
C GLY A 469 -15.97 -0.94 1.32
N PHE A 470 -15.33 0.12 1.81
CA PHE A 470 -14.15 -0.01 2.66
C PHE A 470 -14.49 -0.65 4.00
N GLY A 471 -13.52 -1.34 4.60
CA GLY A 471 -13.65 -1.86 5.96
C GLY A 471 -13.55 -0.77 7.02
N PHE A 472 -12.64 0.19 6.80
CA PHE A 472 -12.41 1.31 7.69
C PHE A 472 -12.11 2.61 6.93
N LYS A 473 -12.19 3.72 7.68
CA LYS A 473 -11.79 5.07 7.25
C LYS A 473 -10.92 5.71 8.33
N TRP A 474 -9.88 6.43 7.97
CA TRP A 474 -9.13 7.26 8.92
C TRP A 474 -10.02 8.40 9.45
N ASN A 475 -10.04 8.58 10.78
CA ASN A 475 -10.77 9.66 11.44
C ASN A 475 -9.91 10.92 11.53
N MET A 476 -9.78 11.63 10.42
CA MET A 476 -8.98 12.85 10.35
C MET A 476 -9.57 13.99 11.20
N GLY A 477 -10.91 14.04 11.37
CA GLY A 477 -11.57 15.01 12.23
C GLY A 477 -11.21 14.81 13.70
N TRP A 478 -11.28 13.58 14.22
CA TRP A 478 -10.85 13.25 15.57
C TRP A 478 -9.38 13.58 15.79
N MET A 479 -8.53 13.22 14.86
CA MET A 479 -7.09 13.50 14.91
C MET A 479 -6.84 15.00 15.03
N HIS A 480 -7.41 15.81 14.13
CA HIS A 480 -7.26 17.26 14.11
C HIS A 480 -7.74 17.90 15.42
N ASP A 481 -8.99 17.64 15.82
CA ASP A 481 -9.61 18.27 16.99
C ASP A 481 -8.90 17.89 18.28
N SER A 482 -8.54 16.63 18.46
CA SER A 482 -7.83 16.16 19.65
C SER A 482 -6.41 16.76 19.77
N LEU A 483 -5.68 16.86 18.65
CA LEU A 483 -4.35 17.49 18.63
C LEU A 483 -4.42 19.00 18.87
N VAL A 484 -5.43 19.70 18.32
CA VAL A 484 -5.67 21.12 18.59
C VAL A 484 -5.97 21.34 20.06
N TYR A 485 -6.88 20.56 20.66
CA TYR A 485 -7.18 20.63 22.09
C TYR A 485 -5.94 20.45 22.96
N LEU A 486 -5.15 19.42 22.67
CA LEU A 486 -3.98 19.07 23.47
C LEU A 486 -2.81 20.05 23.30
N SER A 487 -2.73 20.77 22.19
CA SER A 487 -1.74 21.82 21.96
C SER A 487 -1.97 23.07 22.81
N ARG A 488 -3.18 23.21 23.36
CA ARG A 488 -3.53 24.36 24.23
C ARG A 488 -2.96 24.16 25.62
N ASP A 489 -2.53 25.27 26.25
CA ASP A 489 -2.20 25.26 27.66
C ASP A 489 -3.42 24.77 28.49
N PRO A 490 -3.23 23.87 29.47
CA PRO A 490 -4.33 23.35 30.29
C PRO A 490 -5.25 24.40 30.90
N VAL A 491 -4.74 25.60 31.18
CA VAL A 491 -5.53 26.72 31.74
C VAL A 491 -6.59 27.23 30.75
N HIS A 492 -6.38 27.06 29.46
CA HIS A 492 -7.30 27.52 28.41
C HIS A 492 -8.23 26.42 27.89
N ARG A 493 -7.98 25.15 28.20
CA ARG A 493 -8.74 23.98 27.68
C ARG A 493 -10.22 24.04 28.04
N ALA A 494 -10.58 24.66 29.15
CA ALA A 494 -11.98 24.82 29.55
C ALA A 494 -12.84 25.50 28.46
N TYR A 495 -12.27 26.44 27.71
CA TYR A 495 -12.98 27.15 26.63
C TYR A 495 -13.08 26.35 25.33
N HIS A 496 -12.40 25.22 25.26
CA HIS A 496 -12.23 24.39 24.06
C HIS A 496 -12.61 22.92 24.28
N HIS A 497 -13.33 22.65 25.37
CA HIS A 497 -13.67 21.30 25.80
C HIS A 497 -14.45 20.50 24.74
N HIS A 498 -15.21 21.20 23.88
CA HIS A 498 -15.92 20.58 22.78
C HIS A 498 -14.98 19.93 21.74
N GLU A 499 -13.74 20.40 21.57
CA GLU A 499 -12.79 19.84 20.61
C GLU A 499 -12.44 18.38 20.96
N ILE A 500 -12.38 17.99 22.25
CA ILE A 500 -12.07 16.63 22.68
C ILE A 500 -13.31 15.71 22.70
N THR A 501 -14.53 16.27 22.69
CA THR A 501 -15.78 15.50 22.80
C THR A 501 -16.56 15.43 21.48
N PHE A 502 -16.32 16.35 20.53
CA PHE A 502 -17.10 16.51 19.31
C PHE A 502 -17.09 15.27 18.42
N SER A 503 -15.98 14.53 18.36
CA SER A 503 -15.85 13.32 17.55
C SER A 503 -16.92 12.27 17.83
N MET A 504 -17.47 12.24 19.05
CA MET A 504 -18.54 11.29 19.42
C MET A 504 -19.88 11.59 18.73
N VAL A 505 -20.08 12.77 18.16
CA VAL A 505 -21.28 13.12 17.39
C VAL A 505 -21.36 12.27 16.11
N TYR A 506 -20.22 11.93 15.53
CA TYR A 506 -20.13 11.17 14.28
C TYR A 506 -19.37 9.84 14.41
N ALA A 507 -18.96 9.43 15.62
CA ALA A 507 -18.09 8.25 15.85
C ALA A 507 -18.63 6.95 15.26
N TYR A 508 -19.92 6.87 14.94
CA TYR A 508 -20.60 5.70 14.38
C TYR A 508 -21.16 5.93 12.97
N ALA A 509 -20.80 7.04 12.33
CA ALA A 509 -21.16 7.28 10.93
C ALA A 509 -20.38 6.35 9.99
N GLU A 510 -19.15 6.03 10.34
CA GLU A 510 -18.24 5.14 9.63
C GLU A 510 -17.51 4.20 10.61
N ASN A 511 -16.82 3.20 10.09
CA ASN A 511 -15.89 2.38 10.87
C ASN A 511 -14.52 3.09 10.88
N TYR A 512 -14.08 3.57 12.04
CA TYR A 512 -12.92 4.43 12.10
C TYR A 512 -11.64 3.75 12.57
N VAL A 513 -10.52 4.18 11.96
CA VAL A 513 -9.17 4.10 12.53
C VAL A 513 -8.80 5.49 13.04
N LEU A 514 -8.21 5.57 14.21
CA LEU A 514 -7.73 6.80 14.85
C LEU A 514 -6.26 7.01 14.47
N PRO A 515 -5.92 7.86 13.46
CA PRO A 515 -4.57 7.93 12.96
C PRO A 515 -3.76 9.00 13.70
N ILE A 516 -2.64 8.59 14.31
CA ILE A 516 -1.51 9.46 14.57
C ILE A 516 -0.39 9.00 13.65
N SER A 517 -0.52 9.37 12.38
CA SER A 517 0.28 8.90 11.26
C SER A 517 1.56 9.71 11.06
N HIS A 518 2.34 9.32 10.06
CA HIS A 518 3.53 10.05 9.60
C HIS A 518 3.24 11.51 9.27
N ASP A 519 2.07 11.80 8.66
CA ASP A 519 1.68 13.16 8.26
C ASP A 519 1.63 14.16 9.40
N GLU A 520 1.38 13.67 10.61
CA GLU A 520 1.25 14.54 11.77
C GLU A 520 2.60 14.92 12.42
N VAL A 521 3.69 14.31 11.99
CA VAL A 521 5.00 14.46 12.64
C VAL A 521 6.12 14.89 11.69
N VAL A 522 5.75 15.57 10.59
CA VAL A 522 6.65 16.05 9.53
C VAL A 522 6.31 17.51 9.15
N HIS A 523 7.15 18.10 8.33
CA HIS A 523 6.92 19.39 7.65
C HIS A 523 6.56 20.57 8.59
N GLY A 524 7.26 20.69 9.73
CA GLY A 524 7.06 21.76 10.69
C GLY A 524 5.88 21.54 11.66
N LYS A 525 5.22 20.37 11.58
CA LYS A 525 4.12 20.01 12.51
C LYS A 525 4.59 19.57 13.88
N ARG A 526 5.89 19.37 14.09
CA ARG A 526 6.58 18.89 15.30
C ARG A 526 6.31 17.40 15.58
N ALA A 527 7.22 16.75 16.34
CA ALA A 527 6.94 15.44 16.93
C ALA A 527 5.75 15.51 17.90
N LEU A 528 5.01 14.41 18.07
CA LEU A 528 3.78 14.39 18.87
C LEU A 528 3.98 14.97 20.27
N VAL A 529 5.02 14.56 21.00
CA VAL A 529 5.34 15.07 22.34
C VAL A 529 5.59 16.58 22.36
N ASN A 530 6.11 17.15 21.29
CA ASN A 530 6.43 18.58 21.16
C ASN A 530 5.26 19.44 20.67
N LYS A 531 4.13 18.83 20.32
CA LYS A 531 2.85 19.55 20.14
C LYS A 531 2.25 19.94 21.50
N MET A 532 2.60 19.23 22.55
CA MET A 532 2.07 19.44 23.90
C MET A 532 2.75 20.64 24.59
N PRO A 533 2.00 21.47 25.35
CA PRO A 533 2.53 22.62 26.07
C PRO A 533 3.25 22.22 27.35
N GLY A 534 4.01 23.18 27.91
CA GLY A 534 4.66 23.07 29.19
C GLY A 534 6.13 22.60 29.14
N ASP A 535 6.66 22.26 30.29
CA ASP A 535 8.00 21.70 30.43
C ASP A 535 8.09 20.23 29.96
N TRP A 536 9.27 19.62 30.04
CA TRP A 536 9.48 18.26 29.57
C TRP A 536 8.61 17.22 30.28
N TRP A 537 8.40 17.38 31.59
CA TRP A 537 7.52 16.47 32.33
C TRP A 537 6.07 16.62 31.89
N GLN A 538 5.57 17.85 31.77
CA GLN A 538 4.19 18.17 31.38
C GLN A 538 3.89 17.69 29.95
N ARG A 539 4.82 17.88 29.00
CA ARG A 539 4.69 17.38 27.63
C ARG A 539 4.54 15.86 27.60
N ARG A 540 5.40 15.15 28.30
CA ARG A 540 5.31 13.69 28.41
C ARG A 540 4.05 13.24 29.14
N ALA A 541 3.63 13.92 30.19
CA ALA A 541 2.39 13.62 30.89
C ALA A 541 1.17 13.77 29.97
N ASN A 542 1.09 14.88 29.21
CA ASN A 542 0.05 15.05 28.17
C ASN A 542 0.11 13.95 27.10
N HIS A 543 1.30 13.62 26.62
CA HIS A 543 1.49 12.57 25.62
C HIS A 543 0.97 11.21 26.14
N ARG A 544 1.34 10.83 27.36
CA ARG A 544 0.84 9.60 28.00
C ARG A 544 -0.67 9.61 28.21
N ALA A 545 -1.20 10.74 28.69
CA ALA A 545 -2.66 10.92 28.86
C ALA A 545 -3.40 10.77 27.52
N TYR A 546 -2.87 11.36 26.46
CA TYR A 546 -3.44 11.27 25.14
C TYR A 546 -3.45 9.84 24.59
N LEU A 547 -2.35 9.11 24.73
CA LEU A 547 -2.30 7.70 24.32
C LEU A 547 -3.33 6.86 25.11
N GLY A 548 -3.46 7.08 26.43
CA GLY A 548 -4.48 6.41 27.26
C GLY A 548 -5.90 6.75 26.81
N PHE A 549 -6.16 8.00 26.44
CA PHE A 549 -7.44 8.43 25.89
C PHE A 549 -7.72 7.81 24.52
N MET A 550 -6.74 7.84 23.62
CA MET A 550 -6.84 7.29 22.27
C MET A 550 -7.18 5.80 22.27
N TRP A 551 -6.48 4.99 23.09
CA TRP A 551 -6.72 3.54 23.19
C TRP A 551 -8.07 3.17 23.82
N ALA A 552 -8.72 4.09 24.54
CA ALA A 552 -10.05 3.89 25.09
C ALA A 552 -11.18 4.50 24.24
N HIS A 553 -10.86 5.37 23.27
CA HIS A 553 -11.83 5.96 22.34
C HIS A 553 -12.36 4.90 21.35
N PRO A 554 -13.64 4.93 20.95
CA PRO A 554 -14.14 4.07 19.86
C PRO A 554 -13.34 4.23 18.57
N GLY A 555 -12.94 3.10 17.98
CA GLY A 555 -12.12 3.04 16.76
C GLY A 555 -10.85 2.22 16.95
N LYS A 556 -10.17 1.90 15.85
CA LYS A 556 -8.89 1.18 15.85
C LYS A 556 -7.75 2.17 15.94
N GLN A 557 -6.64 1.80 16.57
CA GLN A 557 -5.54 2.72 16.82
C GLN A 557 -4.44 2.58 15.76
N LEU A 558 -3.89 3.71 15.33
CA LEU A 558 -2.68 3.76 14.49
C LEU A 558 -1.69 4.75 15.09
N LEU A 559 -0.46 4.31 15.30
CA LEU A 559 0.63 5.12 15.83
C LEU A 559 1.88 4.98 14.96
N PHE A 560 2.40 6.12 14.49
CA PHE A 560 3.62 6.16 13.69
C PHE A 560 4.88 5.93 14.54
N MET A 561 5.87 5.27 13.95
CA MET A 561 7.16 4.94 14.57
C MET A 561 7.84 6.16 15.20
N GLY A 562 8.44 5.96 16.38
CA GLY A 562 9.08 7.00 17.18
C GLY A 562 8.16 7.70 18.18
N GLN A 563 6.84 7.65 17.96
CA GLN A 563 5.88 8.25 18.88
C GLN A 563 5.62 7.36 20.10
N GLU A 564 5.85 6.07 20.00
CA GLU A 564 5.73 5.08 21.06
C GLU A 564 6.75 5.26 22.21
N PHE A 565 7.81 6.02 21.97
CA PHE A 565 8.78 6.41 23.00
C PHE A 565 8.99 7.92 23.08
N ALA A 566 8.03 8.70 22.56
CA ALA A 566 8.01 10.16 22.62
C ALA A 566 9.29 10.83 22.09
N GLN A 567 9.74 10.43 20.89
CA GLN A 567 10.91 11.11 20.27
C GLN A 567 10.69 12.61 20.14
N GLY A 568 11.75 13.39 20.29
CA GLY A 568 11.68 14.85 20.30
C GLY A 568 11.76 15.51 18.94
N ALA A 569 12.37 14.87 17.93
CA ALA A 569 12.45 15.40 16.57
C ALA A 569 11.25 14.96 15.73
N GLU A 570 10.93 15.75 14.70
CA GLU A 570 10.11 15.29 13.60
C GLU A 570 10.75 14.08 12.93
N TRP A 571 9.94 13.27 12.28
CA TRP A 571 10.48 12.17 11.48
C TRP A 571 11.22 12.72 10.25
N SER A 572 12.33 12.06 9.92
CA SER A 572 13.09 12.24 8.69
C SER A 572 13.40 10.88 8.08
N GLU A 573 13.13 10.71 6.80
CA GLU A 573 13.44 9.46 6.09
C GLU A 573 14.94 9.18 6.01
N ALA A 574 15.77 10.22 6.15
CA ALA A 574 17.22 10.10 6.11
C ALA A 574 17.82 9.60 7.44
N GLU A 575 17.22 9.97 8.58
CA GLU A 575 17.78 9.70 9.92
C GLU A 575 17.05 8.60 10.67
N GLY A 576 15.76 8.45 10.41
CA GLY A 576 14.89 7.51 11.11
C GLY A 576 14.57 7.93 12.55
N PRO A 577 13.95 7.03 13.36
CA PRO A 577 13.62 7.29 14.75
C PRO A 577 14.86 7.48 15.64
N GLN A 578 14.72 8.31 16.66
CA GLN A 578 15.80 8.65 17.61
C GLN A 578 16.08 7.51 18.62
N TRP A 579 16.46 6.31 18.12
CA TRP A 579 16.71 5.11 18.96
C TRP A 579 17.70 5.33 20.10
N TRP A 580 18.66 6.24 19.90
CA TRP A 580 19.67 6.60 20.90
C TRP A 580 19.07 7.18 22.19
N THR A 581 17.82 7.71 22.14
CA THR A 581 17.12 8.20 23.34
C THR A 581 16.73 7.09 24.30
N LEU A 582 16.71 5.85 23.84
CA LEU A 582 16.43 4.66 24.66
C LEU A 582 17.70 3.99 25.22
N GLU A 583 18.88 4.48 24.83
CA GLU A 583 20.15 3.87 25.26
C GLU A 583 20.46 4.21 26.73
N PRO A 584 20.97 3.24 27.53
CA PRO A 584 21.22 3.45 28.98
C PRO A 584 22.13 4.62 29.33
N GLY A 585 22.96 5.09 28.37
CA GLY A 585 23.85 6.24 28.55
C GLY A 585 23.19 7.61 28.37
N TYR A 586 21.97 7.66 27.86
CA TYR A 586 21.26 8.91 27.68
C TYR A 586 20.54 9.32 28.97
N ALA A 587 20.70 10.59 29.38
CA ALA A 587 20.20 11.06 30.68
C ALA A 587 18.68 10.91 30.87
N ALA A 588 17.90 11.05 29.78
CA ALA A 588 16.44 10.91 29.77
C ALA A 588 15.98 9.53 29.28
N ALA A 589 16.84 8.52 29.16
CA ALA A 589 16.48 7.20 28.65
C ALA A 589 15.32 6.55 29.43
N GLY A 590 15.27 6.74 30.73
CA GLY A 590 14.16 6.28 31.58
C GLY A 590 12.83 6.95 31.25
N ASP A 591 12.85 8.20 30.82
CA ASP A 591 11.66 8.95 30.42
C ASP A 591 11.06 8.41 29.10
N HIS A 592 11.89 8.20 28.09
CA HIS A 592 11.50 7.62 26.80
C HIS A 592 11.10 6.16 26.95
N GLY A 593 11.87 5.39 27.74
CA GLY A 593 11.57 4.00 28.08
C GLY A 593 10.23 3.85 28.78
N GLY A 594 9.90 4.78 29.71
CA GLY A 594 8.62 4.77 30.41
C GLY A 594 7.41 4.96 29.48
N VAL A 595 7.51 5.84 28.49
CA VAL A 595 6.43 6.00 27.48
C VAL A 595 6.30 4.74 26.62
N ARG A 596 7.42 4.14 26.20
CA ARG A 596 7.41 2.87 25.47
C ARG A 596 6.77 1.74 26.27
N ASP A 597 7.07 1.65 27.56
CA ASP A 597 6.49 0.66 28.46
C ASP A 597 4.98 0.89 28.66
N LEU A 598 4.52 2.15 28.66
CA LEU A 598 3.09 2.48 28.64
C LEU A 598 2.41 1.97 27.37
N VAL A 599 2.99 2.19 26.18
CA VAL A 599 2.41 1.69 24.91
C VAL A 599 2.29 0.17 24.92
N ARG A 600 3.30 -0.54 25.46
CA ARG A 600 3.23 -1.99 25.65
C ARG A 600 2.05 -2.38 26.54
N GLU A 601 1.86 -1.69 27.65
CA GLU A 601 0.76 -1.98 28.57
C GLU A 601 -0.60 -1.64 27.97
N LEU A 602 -0.72 -0.49 27.28
CA LEU A 602 -1.93 -0.11 26.57
C LEU A 602 -2.37 -1.21 25.59
N ASN A 603 -1.46 -1.70 24.76
CA ASN A 603 -1.75 -2.79 23.84
C ASN A 603 -2.09 -4.11 24.54
N THR A 604 -1.42 -4.40 25.66
CA THR A 604 -1.68 -5.61 26.46
C THR A 604 -3.08 -5.59 27.07
N VAL A 605 -3.45 -4.50 27.72
CA VAL A 605 -4.78 -4.34 28.35
C VAL A 605 -5.86 -4.24 27.27
N TYR A 606 -5.61 -3.50 26.17
CA TYR A 606 -6.53 -3.38 25.03
C TYR A 606 -6.92 -4.75 24.47
N ARG A 607 -5.94 -5.58 24.14
CA ARG A 607 -6.17 -6.93 23.59
C ARG A 607 -6.91 -7.85 24.54
N ALA A 608 -6.68 -7.69 25.85
CA ALA A 608 -7.30 -8.50 26.90
C ALA A 608 -8.69 -7.99 27.32
N THR A 609 -9.15 -6.84 26.80
CA THR A 609 -10.37 -6.18 27.26
C THR A 609 -11.36 -6.00 26.08
N PRO A 610 -12.29 -6.96 25.88
CA PRO A 610 -13.26 -6.92 24.79
C PRO A 610 -14.08 -5.63 24.72
N ALA A 611 -14.36 -4.99 25.85
CA ALA A 611 -15.07 -3.72 25.92
C ALA A 611 -14.40 -2.59 25.08
N LEU A 612 -13.10 -2.69 24.80
CA LEU A 612 -12.35 -1.67 24.05
C LEU A 612 -12.38 -1.86 22.52
N TRP A 613 -12.90 -3.01 22.01
CA TRP A 613 -12.79 -3.28 20.58
C TRP A 613 -13.97 -4.08 19.95
N GLU A 614 -14.75 -4.86 20.72
CA GLU A 614 -15.83 -5.68 20.16
C GLU A 614 -16.96 -4.87 19.52
N ARG A 615 -17.24 -3.68 20.07
CA ARG A 615 -18.33 -2.80 19.64
C ARG A 615 -17.84 -1.40 19.25
N ASP A 616 -16.69 -1.32 18.64
CA ASP A 616 -16.12 -0.03 18.20
C ASP A 616 -16.98 0.70 17.18
N THR A 617 -17.75 -0.05 16.40
CA THR A 617 -18.59 0.47 15.31
C THR A 617 -20.08 0.57 15.70
N GLU A 618 -20.41 0.36 16.96
CA GLU A 618 -21.79 0.36 17.46
C GLU A 618 -21.99 1.37 18.59
N PRO A 619 -23.05 2.17 18.56
CA PRO A 619 -23.38 3.09 19.67
C PRO A 619 -23.56 2.38 21.02
N SER A 620 -23.95 1.10 21.00
CA SER A 620 -24.10 0.26 22.21
C SER A 620 -22.78 -0.02 22.93
N GLY A 621 -21.63 0.19 22.26
CA GLY A 621 -20.29 0.03 22.83
C GLY A 621 -19.80 1.20 23.67
N PHE A 622 -20.59 2.29 23.82
CA PHE A 622 -20.14 3.50 24.47
C PHE A 622 -21.25 4.20 25.28
N ALA A 623 -20.88 4.81 26.39
CA ALA A 623 -21.75 5.75 27.10
C ALA A 623 -20.93 6.81 27.84
N TRP A 624 -21.29 8.06 27.70
CA TRP A 624 -20.72 9.11 28.53
C TRP A 624 -21.06 8.91 29.99
N ILE A 625 -20.07 9.14 30.85
CA ILE A 625 -20.24 9.39 32.28
C ILE A 625 -20.23 10.91 32.48
N GLU A 626 -19.17 11.56 32.00
CA GLU A 626 -18.96 13.01 32.11
C GLU A 626 -18.37 13.55 30.83
N ALA A 627 -19.14 14.36 30.13
CA ALA A 627 -18.73 15.04 28.89
C ALA A 627 -18.70 16.56 29.04
N GLY A 628 -19.23 17.10 30.13
CA GLY A 628 -19.47 18.53 30.30
C GLY A 628 -18.55 19.22 31.34
N ALA A 629 -17.62 18.50 31.98
CA ALA A 629 -16.75 19.07 33.02
C ALA A 629 -15.62 19.93 32.42
N ALA A 630 -15.99 20.93 31.63
CA ALA A 630 -15.05 21.83 30.93
C ALA A 630 -14.14 22.59 31.90
N VAL A 631 -14.68 23.08 33.01
CA VAL A 631 -13.90 23.82 34.05
C VAL A 631 -12.84 22.91 34.69
N ASP A 632 -13.15 21.62 34.80
CA ASP A 632 -12.25 20.63 35.36
C ASP A 632 -11.28 20.05 34.35
N ASN A 633 -11.52 20.21 33.06
CA ASN A 633 -10.84 19.55 31.96
C ASN A 633 -10.86 18.02 32.11
N VAL A 634 -11.99 17.46 32.57
CA VAL A 634 -12.18 16.03 32.77
C VAL A 634 -13.19 15.49 31.77
N VAL A 635 -12.88 14.36 31.16
CA VAL A 635 -13.81 13.57 30.35
C VAL A 635 -13.82 12.13 30.87
N ALA A 636 -15.00 11.53 30.99
CA ALA A 636 -15.16 10.15 31.44
C ALA A 636 -16.25 9.43 30.65
N HIS A 637 -15.98 8.18 30.28
CA HIS A 637 -16.92 7.35 29.54
C HIS A 637 -16.81 5.87 29.93
N LEU A 638 -17.85 5.12 29.58
CA LEU A 638 -17.89 3.67 29.62
C LEU A 638 -17.72 3.09 28.24
N ARG A 639 -16.96 2.01 28.15
CA ARG A 639 -16.93 1.10 27.03
C ARG A 639 -17.59 -0.22 27.43
N PHE A 640 -18.28 -0.89 26.49
CA PHE A 640 -18.99 -2.13 26.75
C PHE A 640 -18.59 -3.23 25.77
N ALA A 641 -18.32 -4.42 26.28
CA ALA A 641 -18.17 -5.63 25.49
C ALA A 641 -19.54 -6.16 24.99
N ALA A 642 -19.52 -7.17 24.14
CA ALA A 642 -20.73 -7.82 23.64
C ALA A 642 -21.56 -8.47 24.73
N ASP A 643 -20.93 -8.98 25.79
CA ASP A 643 -21.58 -9.56 26.98
C ASP A 643 -22.08 -8.49 27.98
N GLY A 644 -21.83 -7.20 27.69
CA GLY A 644 -22.19 -6.08 28.56
C GLY A 644 -21.16 -5.73 29.61
N SER A 645 -20.03 -6.43 29.67
CA SER A 645 -18.93 -6.13 30.62
C SER A 645 -18.38 -4.72 30.36
N PRO A 646 -18.36 -3.83 31.39
CA PRO A 646 -17.94 -2.45 31.20
C PRO A 646 -16.46 -2.23 31.52
N LEU A 647 -15.89 -1.16 30.91
CA LEU A 647 -14.65 -0.52 31.33
C LEU A 647 -14.92 0.99 31.44
N ILE A 648 -14.43 1.64 32.50
CA ILE A 648 -14.41 3.09 32.63
C ILE A 648 -13.07 3.61 32.10
N SER A 649 -13.10 4.66 31.28
CA SER A 649 -11.96 5.53 30.99
C SER A 649 -12.26 6.91 31.50
N VAL A 650 -11.33 7.48 32.27
CA VAL A 650 -11.39 8.86 32.76
C VAL A 650 -10.06 9.57 32.50
N SER A 651 -10.12 10.71 31.87
CA SER A 651 -8.95 11.55 31.53
C SER A 651 -9.07 12.90 32.22
N ASN A 652 -8.04 13.26 33.01
CA ASN A 652 -7.86 14.59 33.54
C ASN A 652 -6.80 15.32 32.74
N PHE A 653 -7.25 16.23 31.89
CA PHE A 653 -6.36 17.05 31.05
C PHE A 653 -5.99 18.39 31.72
N SER A 654 -6.27 18.57 33.02
CA SER A 654 -5.77 19.69 33.81
C SER A 654 -4.42 19.36 34.47
N ALA A 655 -3.63 20.38 34.77
CA ALA A 655 -2.35 20.23 35.48
C ALA A 655 -2.52 20.12 37.03
N VAL A 656 -3.72 19.80 37.53
CA VAL A 656 -4.06 19.74 38.95
C VAL A 656 -4.56 18.35 39.30
N VAL A 657 -4.07 17.83 40.44
CA VAL A 657 -4.64 16.62 41.05
C VAL A 657 -6.06 16.90 41.51
N ARG A 658 -7.00 15.98 41.24
CA ARG A 658 -8.37 16.10 41.72
C ARG A 658 -8.68 14.99 42.69
N GLU A 659 -8.67 15.34 43.97
CA GLU A 659 -8.97 14.40 45.05
C GLU A 659 -10.48 14.23 45.22
N GLY A 660 -10.93 12.98 45.41
CA GLY A 660 -12.33 12.67 45.66
C GLY A 660 -13.25 12.97 44.49
N TYR A 661 -12.74 12.97 43.23
CA TYR A 661 -13.53 13.23 42.03
C TYR A 661 -14.58 12.14 41.84
N ARG A 662 -15.85 12.54 41.79
CA ARG A 662 -16.96 11.57 41.80
C ARG A 662 -17.45 11.27 40.42
N LEU A 663 -17.56 9.96 40.10
CA LEU A 663 -18.10 9.45 38.86
C LEU A 663 -19.31 8.54 39.07
N GLY A 664 -20.38 8.74 38.32
CA GLY A 664 -21.53 7.83 38.30
C GLY A 664 -21.18 6.50 37.66
N VAL A 665 -21.56 5.38 38.27
CA VAL A 665 -21.26 4.03 37.79
C VAL A 665 -22.49 3.13 37.82
N PRO A 666 -22.51 2.03 37.04
CA PRO A 666 -23.60 1.04 37.10
C PRO A 666 -23.79 0.48 38.49
N GLY A 667 -25.01 0.56 39.08
CA GLY A 667 -25.31 0.25 40.48
C GLY A 667 -25.16 -1.21 40.88
N HIS A 668 -25.13 -2.12 39.91
CA HIS A 668 -24.94 -3.56 40.17
C HIS A 668 -23.47 -3.96 40.34
N ILE A 669 -22.51 -3.02 40.17
CA ILE A 669 -21.08 -3.27 40.31
C ILE A 669 -20.59 -2.69 41.64
N PRO A 670 -20.18 -3.53 42.60
CA PRO A 670 -19.88 -3.07 43.95
C PRO A 670 -18.51 -2.38 44.12
N ALA A 671 -17.56 -2.67 43.23
CA ALA A 671 -16.22 -2.08 43.28
C ALA A 671 -15.52 -2.10 41.93
N TRP A 672 -14.55 -1.20 41.78
CA TRP A 672 -13.77 -0.96 40.56
C TRP A 672 -12.30 -0.95 40.85
N SER A 673 -11.51 -1.67 40.05
CA SER A 673 -10.04 -1.70 40.19
C SER A 673 -9.43 -0.91 39.02
N GLU A 674 -8.44 -0.07 39.38
CA GLU A 674 -7.59 0.60 38.40
C GLU A 674 -6.72 -0.45 37.68
N VAL A 675 -6.83 -0.56 36.37
CA VAL A 675 -6.08 -1.52 35.56
C VAL A 675 -5.04 -0.86 34.67
N LEU A 676 -5.14 0.45 34.51
CA LEU A 676 -4.15 1.28 33.83
C LEU A 676 -4.21 2.69 34.45
N ASN A 677 -3.03 3.26 34.66
CA ASN A 677 -2.89 4.66 35.08
C ASN A 677 -1.64 5.24 34.44
N THR A 678 -1.82 6.21 33.53
CA THR A 678 -0.72 6.80 32.77
C THR A 678 0.23 7.65 33.62
N ASP A 679 -0.11 7.93 34.90
CA ASP A 679 0.74 8.63 35.88
C ASP A 679 1.56 7.70 36.77
N GLU A 680 1.51 6.38 36.57
CA GLU A 680 2.37 5.47 37.31
C GLU A 680 3.86 5.81 37.13
N ARG A 681 4.64 5.62 38.24
CA ARG A 681 6.08 5.92 38.23
C ARG A 681 6.86 5.13 37.20
N ARG A 682 6.46 3.88 36.90
CA ARG A 682 7.09 3.04 35.87
C ARG A 682 7.02 3.65 34.47
N TYR A 683 6.06 4.53 34.22
CA TYR A 683 5.92 5.25 32.94
C TYR A 683 6.51 6.67 33.01
N GLY A 684 7.24 7.02 34.07
CA GLY A 684 7.76 8.38 34.29
C GLY A 684 6.71 9.38 34.76
N GLY A 685 5.63 8.90 35.37
CA GLY A 685 4.58 9.72 36.00
C GLY A 685 4.89 10.14 37.45
N GLY A 686 3.99 10.92 38.04
CA GLY A 686 4.07 11.41 39.43
C GLY A 686 3.80 10.32 40.47
N GLY A 687 3.08 9.26 40.10
CA GLY A 687 2.74 8.13 40.96
C GLY A 687 1.48 8.36 41.80
N VAL A 688 0.57 9.21 41.37
CA VAL A 688 -0.76 9.36 41.99
C VAL A 688 -1.66 8.25 41.45
N VAL A 689 -1.99 7.27 42.29
CA VAL A 689 -2.71 6.04 41.94
C VAL A 689 -3.80 5.72 42.93
N ASN A 690 -4.84 4.98 42.52
CA ASN A 690 -5.86 4.39 43.35
C ASN A 690 -5.50 2.91 43.58
N SER A 691 -4.66 2.62 44.57
CA SER A 691 -4.04 1.29 44.74
C SER A 691 -5.00 0.22 45.29
N GLU A 692 -6.11 0.61 45.92
CA GLU A 692 -7.14 -0.29 46.42
C GLU A 692 -8.39 -0.24 45.52
N PRO A 693 -9.17 -1.32 45.41
CA PRO A 693 -10.44 -1.28 44.69
C PRO A 693 -11.36 -0.21 45.27
N VAL A 694 -11.85 0.66 44.38
CA VAL A 694 -12.75 1.75 44.77
C VAL A 694 -14.18 1.21 44.89
N LYS A 695 -14.74 1.27 46.10
CA LYS A 695 -16.10 0.79 46.37
C LYS A 695 -17.13 1.75 45.79
N ALA A 696 -18.16 1.20 45.16
CA ALA A 696 -19.32 1.97 44.76
C ALA A 696 -20.20 2.30 45.99
N GLU A 697 -20.60 3.56 46.04
CA GLU A 697 -21.52 4.09 47.05
C GLU A 697 -22.92 4.22 46.43
N ALA A 698 -23.96 3.91 47.19
CA ALA A 698 -25.36 4.12 46.79
C ALA A 698 -25.72 5.63 46.83
N LEU A 699 -24.90 6.45 46.14
CA LEU A 699 -25.05 7.87 46.01
C LEU A 699 -25.23 8.22 44.52
N PRO A 700 -26.43 8.66 44.12
CA PRO A 700 -26.69 8.99 42.67
C PRO A 700 -25.79 10.10 42.17
N TRP A 701 -25.20 9.88 41.00
CA TRP A 701 -24.32 10.84 40.32
C TRP A 701 -24.32 10.62 38.80
N HIS A 702 -24.22 11.68 38.01
CA HIS A 702 -24.23 11.63 36.54
C HIS A 702 -25.38 10.77 35.95
N GLY A 703 -26.59 10.89 36.58
CA GLY A 703 -27.77 10.15 36.13
C GLY A 703 -27.74 8.63 36.39
N ARG A 704 -26.85 8.15 37.28
CA ARG A 704 -26.73 6.76 37.72
C ARG A 704 -27.01 6.64 39.21
N ASP A 705 -27.49 5.48 39.65
CA ASP A 705 -27.90 5.26 41.07
C ASP A 705 -26.74 5.10 42.05
N SER A 706 -25.55 4.85 41.51
CA SER A 706 -24.32 4.63 42.29
C SER A 706 -23.16 5.45 41.76
N SER A 707 -22.17 5.71 42.59
CA SER A 707 -20.97 6.46 42.21
C SER A 707 -19.73 5.95 42.93
N ILE A 708 -18.57 6.28 42.36
CA ILE A 708 -17.24 6.07 42.97
C ILE A 708 -16.54 7.40 43.13
N ALA A 709 -15.67 7.52 44.13
CA ALA A 709 -14.80 8.67 44.32
C ALA A 709 -13.35 8.28 44.07
N LEU A 710 -12.69 9.00 43.16
CA LEU A 710 -11.33 8.71 42.68
C LEU A 710 -10.39 9.89 42.96
N THR A 711 -9.10 9.60 43.09
CA THR A 711 -8.06 10.61 42.91
C THR A 711 -7.59 10.58 41.47
N LEU A 712 -7.80 11.68 40.73
CA LEU A 712 -7.34 11.81 39.36
C LEU A 712 -6.00 12.55 39.31
N PRO A 713 -4.92 11.91 38.87
CA PRO A 713 -3.62 12.56 38.67
C PRO A 713 -3.70 13.68 37.63
N PRO A 714 -2.77 14.63 37.61
CA PRO A 714 -2.74 15.69 36.64
C PRO A 714 -2.26 15.16 35.29
N LEU A 715 -2.83 15.64 34.20
CA LEU A 715 -2.43 15.28 32.83
C LEU A 715 -2.33 13.74 32.63
N ALA A 716 -3.39 13.04 33.02
CA ALA A 716 -3.38 11.57 33.03
C ALA A 716 -4.74 10.96 32.66
N THR A 717 -4.67 9.72 32.19
CA THR A 717 -5.83 8.88 31.90
C THR A 717 -5.76 7.60 32.72
N LEU A 718 -6.89 7.21 33.31
CA LEU A 718 -7.07 5.98 34.09
C LEU A 718 -8.12 5.09 33.41
N TRP A 719 -7.89 3.78 33.48
CA TRP A 719 -8.90 2.78 33.14
C TRP A 719 -9.24 1.93 34.35
N LEU A 720 -10.55 1.73 34.54
CA LEU A 720 -11.05 0.92 35.65
C LEU A 720 -11.99 -0.17 35.11
N ARG A 721 -11.91 -1.35 35.70
CA ARG A 721 -12.82 -2.46 35.43
C ARG A 721 -13.48 -2.94 36.71
N PRO A 722 -14.65 -3.62 36.64
CA PRO A 722 -15.25 -4.26 37.80
C PRO A 722 -14.26 -5.17 38.51
N THR A 723 -14.25 -5.09 39.84
CA THR A 723 -13.51 -6.06 40.66
C THR A 723 -14.27 -7.37 40.66
N SER A 724 -13.59 -8.47 40.31
CA SER A 724 -14.14 -9.84 40.32
C SER A 724 -14.50 -10.32 41.73
#